data_2dc9fc0a5866c90423974160a68c166c
#
_entry.id   2dc9fc0a5866c90423974160a68c166c
#
_cell.length_a   1.000
_cell.length_b   1.000
_cell.length_c   1.000
_cell.angle_alpha   90.00
_cell.angle_beta   90.00
_cell.angle_gamma   90.00
#
_symmetry.space_group_name_H-M   'P 1'
#
loop_
_entity.id
_entity.type
_entity.pdbx_description
1 polymer ?
#
loop_
_entity_poly.entity_id
_entity_poly.type
_entity_poly.pdbx_seq_one_letter_code
_entity_poly.pdbx_strand_id
1 'polypeptide(L)'
;MNKLLNFLVSTRTMAVLLLVYAFAMAYATFVENDYGTPTAKALIYEALWFEVVMFLLIINFIGNIGRYRLWKREKWPLLVFHLAFVLIFIGGAITRYISYEGQMHIREGQTSNEVVTDKNFFKIQIENGGDRLSYKEIPYMMSSQKPLIAKIMNHRFEAKYDFHGQLVQVKQLDYIQRKKDSLQTDNSGKDYLHLVSTNDSGREDIYLASGDVKNINGFLISFDRPIDGAVEFKNENGNILIKTPEEANYMTMATQATGVTKKNEFQPLVYRSLYTIKDLKIVVPEMLKKGKLISYSGDKKKDQNVPDMLLVELKGPKTTQNVELSVEKGNPNVYKQVTLDGLNIILGFGPKVYQTPFALKLDDFVMETYPGSNSPSAYESHIQIIDEGKQTPYKIFMNHVLNHKGYRFFQASFDPDRQGTVLSVNHDFWGTLITYIGYTLLFLGLFVTLFWRGTHFWKLNRSLGEIAAKKVTILLLLLSFLGFNAQNTDNHQHDAAAPNTTATQTAAQPAAHLEISKEHADKFGYLLVQGFDGRIEPMNSQALDVLRKMAKKEKWGDLNANQWFLSINLNPMAWMNDPIIKIGSSGGEELLKKAKANEDGYTSMMNLFVSDGQGMPRFILEDDFNIAFRKKPAEQSKYDLEVIAINERVQIFYGILSGQYFRIIPIQNDPNHTWNSWLDQEQKADAQAQNVIAPYFLSLID
;
A
#
# COMPACT_ATOMS: atom_id res chain seq x y z
N MET A 1 47.47 -19.78 -5.88
CA MET A 1 46.47 -19.19 -6.80
C MET A 1 45.48 -20.24 -7.33
N ASN A 2 45.92 -21.40 -7.78
CA ASN A 2 45.03 -22.43 -8.37
C ASN A 2 43.99 -23.06 -7.41
N LYS A 3 44.27 -23.21 -6.09
CA LYS A 3 43.30 -23.79 -5.14
C LYS A 3 42.12 -22.82 -4.85
N LEU A 4 42.40 -21.54 -4.67
CA LEU A 4 41.38 -20.52 -4.43
C LEU A 4 40.47 -20.35 -5.66
N LEU A 5 41.05 -20.26 -6.86
CA LEU A 5 40.29 -20.15 -8.10
C LEU A 5 39.40 -21.39 -8.33
N ASN A 6 39.96 -22.60 -8.09
CA ASN A 6 39.17 -23.83 -8.17
C ASN A 6 38.02 -23.92 -7.16
N PHE A 7 38.18 -23.33 -6.00
CA PHE A 7 37.11 -23.20 -5.00
C PHE A 7 36.04 -22.22 -5.50
N LEU A 8 36.44 -21.01 -5.91
CA LEU A 8 35.50 -19.98 -6.39
C LEU A 8 34.64 -20.43 -7.56
N VAL A 9 35.22 -21.16 -8.52
CA VAL A 9 34.50 -21.67 -9.71
C VAL A 9 33.90 -23.06 -9.51
N SER A 10 33.67 -23.50 -8.27
CA SER A 10 33.04 -24.78 -8.01
C SER A 10 31.51 -24.67 -7.97
N THR A 11 30.83 -25.71 -8.42
CA THR A 11 29.37 -25.83 -8.33
C THR A 11 28.88 -25.79 -6.87
N ARG A 12 29.68 -26.27 -5.92
CA ARG A 12 29.37 -26.18 -4.49
C ARG A 12 29.34 -24.73 -4.02
N THR A 13 30.36 -23.94 -4.40
CA THR A 13 30.40 -22.50 -4.10
C THR A 13 29.22 -21.77 -4.74
N MET A 14 28.87 -22.10 -6.00
CA MET A 14 27.70 -21.55 -6.65
C MET A 14 26.41 -21.82 -5.85
N ALA A 15 26.20 -23.07 -5.41
CA ALA A 15 25.04 -23.43 -4.62
C ALA A 15 24.96 -22.63 -3.31
N VAL A 16 26.06 -22.46 -2.60
CA VAL A 16 26.14 -21.67 -1.37
C VAL A 16 25.82 -20.19 -1.66
N LEU A 17 26.43 -19.61 -2.70
CA LEU A 17 26.18 -18.20 -3.07
C LEU A 17 24.72 -17.97 -3.47
N LEU A 18 24.12 -18.90 -4.22
CA LEU A 18 22.69 -18.81 -4.58
C LEU A 18 21.78 -18.95 -3.36
N LEU A 19 22.12 -19.81 -2.38
CA LEU A 19 21.38 -19.90 -1.12
C LEU A 19 21.51 -18.60 -0.30
N VAL A 20 22.71 -18.03 -0.22
CA VAL A 20 22.92 -16.72 0.45
C VAL A 20 22.12 -15.63 -0.24
N TYR A 21 22.13 -15.60 -1.57
CA TYR A 21 21.34 -14.67 -2.39
C TYR A 21 19.84 -14.82 -2.11
N ALA A 22 19.30 -16.04 -2.17
CA ALA A 22 17.89 -16.32 -1.92
C ALA A 22 17.47 -15.94 -0.47
N PHE A 23 18.31 -16.29 0.50
CA PHE A 23 18.08 -15.93 1.90
C PHE A 23 18.10 -14.40 2.11
N ALA A 24 19.04 -13.71 1.46
CA ALA A 24 19.12 -12.24 1.50
C ALA A 24 17.84 -11.60 0.96
N MET A 25 17.33 -12.08 -0.17
CA MET A 25 16.07 -11.60 -0.77
C MET A 25 14.87 -11.85 0.14
N ALA A 26 14.76 -13.05 0.72
CA ALA A 26 13.70 -13.37 1.67
C ALA A 26 13.78 -12.49 2.93
N TYR A 27 14.97 -12.32 3.50
CA TYR A 27 15.16 -11.46 4.67
C TYR A 27 14.87 -9.99 4.36
N ALA A 28 15.23 -9.51 3.16
CA ALA A 28 14.92 -8.15 2.71
C ALA A 28 13.42 -7.87 2.72
N THR A 29 12.58 -8.85 2.35
CA THR A 29 11.11 -8.71 2.38
C THR A 29 10.58 -8.46 3.79
N PHE A 30 11.12 -9.14 4.80
CA PHE A 30 10.76 -8.89 6.21
C PHE A 30 11.23 -7.51 6.67
N VAL A 31 12.47 -7.13 6.35
CA VAL A 31 12.99 -5.80 6.69
C VAL A 31 12.17 -4.70 6.01
N GLU A 32 11.74 -4.90 4.77
CA GLU A 32 10.88 -3.96 4.04
C GLU A 32 9.51 -3.83 4.68
N ASN A 33 8.91 -4.95 5.09
CA ASN A 33 7.62 -4.94 5.78
C ASN A 33 7.68 -4.17 7.10
N ASP A 34 8.70 -4.39 7.91
CA ASP A 34 8.79 -3.85 9.27
C ASP A 34 9.35 -2.41 9.31
N TYR A 35 10.35 -2.12 8.43
CA TYR A 35 11.13 -0.88 8.49
C TYR A 35 11.07 -0.05 7.20
N GLY A 36 10.34 -0.50 6.19
CA GLY A 36 10.12 0.18 4.91
C GLY A 36 11.20 -0.07 3.86
N THR A 37 10.83 0.19 2.59
CA THR A 37 11.66 -0.02 1.38
C THR A 37 13.03 0.67 1.46
N PRO A 38 13.18 1.93 1.96
CA PRO A 38 14.50 2.55 2.05
C PRO A 38 15.47 1.78 2.95
N THR A 39 14.98 1.21 4.05
CA THR A 39 15.81 0.41 4.97
C THR A 39 16.25 -0.90 4.33
N ALA A 40 15.35 -1.62 3.65
CA ALA A 40 15.69 -2.86 2.95
C ALA A 40 16.69 -2.60 1.81
N LYS A 41 16.51 -1.52 1.03
CA LYS A 41 17.46 -1.10 0.00
C LYS A 41 18.84 -0.81 0.60
N ALA A 42 18.89 0.03 1.65
CA ALA A 42 20.17 0.44 2.26
C ALA A 42 20.96 -0.72 2.86
N LEU A 43 20.30 -1.65 3.55
CA LEU A 43 20.96 -2.70 4.32
C LEU A 43 21.20 -4.00 3.54
N ILE A 44 20.43 -4.23 2.47
CA ILE A 44 20.48 -5.49 1.73
C ILE A 44 20.67 -5.24 0.24
N TYR A 45 19.67 -4.71 -0.46
CA TYR A 45 19.69 -4.64 -1.93
C TYR A 45 20.84 -3.80 -2.48
N GLU A 46 21.16 -2.66 -1.85
CA GLU A 46 22.23 -1.75 -2.26
C GLU A 46 23.47 -1.81 -1.33
N ALA A 47 23.53 -2.79 -0.43
CA ALA A 47 24.66 -2.96 0.47
C ALA A 47 25.85 -3.59 -0.22
N LEU A 48 27.06 -3.14 0.11
CA LEU A 48 28.33 -3.63 -0.47
C LEU A 48 28.49 -5.16 -0.34
N TRP A 49 28.07 -5.75 0.80
CA TRP A 49 28.19 -7.21 0.98
C TRP A 49 27.34 -7.98 -0.04
N PHE A 50 26.16 -7.47 -0.40
CA PHE A 50 25.29 -8.09 -1.41
C PHE A 50 25.86 -7.93 -2.82
N GLU A 51 26.50 -6.79 -3.11
CA GLU A 51 27.26 -6.58 -4.35
C GLU A 51 28.39 -7.60 -4.47
N VAL A 52 29.13 -7.83 -3.38
CA VAL A 52 30.20 -8.84 -3.37
C VAL A 52 29.65 -10.23 -3.69
N VAL A 53 28.48 -10.59 -3.14
CA VAL A 53 27.82 -11.88 -3.47
C VAL A 53 27.46 -11.95 -4.94
N MET A 54 26.87 -10.89 -5.51
CA MET A 54 26.54 -10.84 -6.96
C MET A 54 27.81 -10.92 -7.83
N PHE A 55 28.86 -10.20 -7.46
CA PHE A 55 30.13 -10.23 -8.20
C PHE A 55 30.79 -11.61 -8.15
N LEU A 56 30.78 -12.29 -7.00
CA LEU A 56 31.26 -13.65 -6.87
C LEU A 56 30.42 -14.64 -7.72
N LEU A 57 29.11 -14.44 -7.82
CA LEU A 57 28.26 -15.21 -8.71
C LEU A 57 28.65 -15.02 -10.17
N ILE A 58 28.92 -13.78 -10.63
CA ILE A 58 29.39 -13.50 -11.99
C ILE A 58 30.70 -14.27 -12.28
N ILE A 59 31.68 -14.15 -11.37
CA ILE A 59 32.95 -14.86 -11.49
C ILE A 59 32.73 -16.38 -11.57
N ASN A 60 31.82 -16.89 -10.74
CA ASN A 60 31.50 -18.31 -10.72
C ASN A 60 30.85 -18.77 -12.06
N PHE A 61 29.86 -18.02 -12.57
CA PHE A 61 29.21 -18.32 -13.85
C PHE A 61 30.22 -18.33 -15.01
N ILE A 62 31.05 -17.29 -15.11
CA ILE A 62 32.10 -17.20 -16.13
C ILE A 62 33.11 -18.34 -15.97
N GLY A 63 33.58 -18.61 -14.76
CA GLY A 63 34.51 -19.65 -14.45
C GLY A 63 34.00 -21.05 -14.79
N ASN A 64 32.70 -21.29 -14.54
CA ASN A 64 32.05 -22.55 -14.90
C ASN A 64 31.95 -22.76 -16.42
N ILE A 65 31.79 -21.71 -17.21
CA ILE A 65 31.84 -21.81 -18.68
C ILE A 65 33.18 -22.43 -19.10
N GLY A 66 34.30 -21.93 -18.55
CA GLY A 66 35.64 -22.45 -18.82
C GLY A 66 35.84 -23.87 -18.27
N ARG A 67 35.55 -24.08 -16.98
CA ARG A 67 35.75 -25.36 -16.26
C ARG A 67 35.04 -26.53 -16.91
N TYR A 68 33.79 -26.35 -17.31
CA TYR A 68 32.96 -27.41 -17.90
C TYR A 68 32.97 -27.41 -19.41
N ARG A 69 33.80 -26.53 -20.04
CA ARG A 69 33.92 -26.37 -21.50
C ARG A 69 32.55 -26.28 -22.17
N LEU A 70 31.72 -25.30 -21.68
CA LEU A 70 30.35 -25.16 -22.14
C LEU A 70 30.24 -24.74 -23.61
N TRP A 71 31.30 -24.22 -24.23
CA TRP A 71 31.35 -23.89 -25.66
C TRP A 71 31.26 -25.10 -26.60
N LYS A 72 31.39 -26.36 -26.09
CA LYS A 72 31.17 -27.54 -26.91
C LYS A 72 29.69 -27.59 -27.35
N ARG A 73 29.46 -27.89 -28.65
CA ARG A 73 28.13 -27.90 -29.29
C ARG A 73 27.05 -28.64 -28.48
N GLU A 74 27.44 -29.74 -27.87
CA GLU A 74 26.52 -30.55 -27.04
C GLU A 74 26.00 -29.84 -25.80
N LYS A 75 26.71 -28.78 -25.32
CA LYS A 75 26.45 -28.03 -24.11
C LYS A 75 25.98 -26.59 -24.36
N TRP A 76 25.72 -26.22 -25.59
CA TRP A 76 25.31 -24.84 -25.93
C TRP A 76 24.12 -24.33 -25.17
N PRO A 77 23.04 -25.11 -24.89
CA PRO A 77 21.95 -24.59 -24.07
C PRO A 77 22.42 -24.15 -22.68
N LEU A 78 23.34 -24.88 -22.06
CA LEU A 78 23.95 -24.52 -20.78
C LEU A 78 24.87 -23.30 -20.89
N LEU A 79 25.56 -23.12 -21.99
CA LEU A 79 26.34 -21.91 -22.27
C LEU A 79 25.42 -20.68 -22.32
N VAL A 80 24.35 -20.77 -23.12
CA VAL A 80 23.34 -19.69 -23.24
C VAL A 80 22.75 -19.33 -21.88
N PHE A 81 22.40 -20.34 -21.09
CA PHE A 81 21.90 -20.16 -19.72
C PHE A 81 22.91 -19.44 -18.82
N HIS A 82 24.20 -19.78 -18.86
CA HIS A 82 25.22 -19.09 -18.04
C HIS A 82 25.46 -17.64 -18.50
N LEU A 83 25.49 -17.41 -19.82
CA LEU A 83 25.66 -16.08 -20.40
C LEU A 83 24.44 -15.19 -20.06
N ALA A 84 23.25 -15.76 -20.03
CA ALA A 84 22.04 -15.08 -19.65
C ALA A 84 22.16 -14.47 -18.24
N PHE A 85 22.60 -15.25 -17.25
CA PHE A 85 22.82 -14.73 -15.88
C PHE A 85 23.88 -13.64 -15.84
N VAL A 86 24.98 -13.80 -16.57
CA VAL A 86 26.00 -12.76 -16.63
C VAL A 86 25.43 -11.46 -17.19
N LEU A 87 24.64 -11.53 -18.27
CA LEU A 87 23.97 -10.33 -18.82
C LEU A 87 22.96 -9.72 -17.86
N ILE A 88 22.16 -10.54 -17.17
CA ILE A 88 21.20 -10.04 -16.15
C ILE A 88 21.93 -9.26 -15.05
N PHE A 89 23.05 -9.79 -14.54
CA PHE A 89 23.83 -9.10 -13.52
C PHE A 89 24.50 -7.82 -14.05
N ILE A 90 25.00 -7.83 -15.30
CA ILE A 90 25.56 -6.62 -15.94
C ILE A 90 24.45 -5.57 -16.13
N GLY A 91 23.27 -5.96 -16.62
CA GLY A 91 22.13 -5.07 -16.76
C GLY A 91 21.73 -4.46 -15.41
N GLY A 92 21.63 -5.29 -14.36
CA GLY A 92 21.36 -4.82 -13.01
C GLY A 92 22.42 -3.86 -12.45
N ALA A 93 23.70 -4.06 -12.79
CA ALA A 93 24.76 -3.13 -12.42
C ALA A 93 24.61 -1.78 -13.16
N ILE A 94 24.24 -1.78 -14.43
CA ILE A 94 23.97 -0.54 -15.20
C ILE A 94 22.80 0.21 -14.58
N THR A 95 21.68 -0.47 -14.30
CA THR A 95 20.51 0.10 -13.63
C THR A 95 20.90 0.73 -12.29
N ARG A 96 21.76 0.10 -11.54
CA ARG A 96 22.14 0.56 -10.21
C ARG A 96 23.05 1.80 -10.23
N TYR A 97 24.08 1.82 -11.11
CA TYR A 97 25.14 2.82 -11.07
C TYR A 97 25.00 3.95 -12.09
N ILE A 98 24.27 3.71 -13.17
CA ILE A 98 24.16 4.67 -14.30
C ILE A 98 22.76 5.27 -14.35
N SER A 99 21.74 4.45 -14.12
CA SER A 99 20.34 4.86 -14.26
C SER A 99 19.83 5.64 -13.07
N TYR A 100 18.77 6.40 -13.29
CA TYR A 100 18.01 7.06 -12.24
C TYR A 100 16.51 7.04 -12.53
N GLU A 101 15.74 7.10 -11.46
CA GLU A 101 14.31 7.15 -11.46
C GLU A 101 13.86 8.37 -10.64
N GLY A 102 12.70 8.90 -10.97
CA GLY A 102 12.15 10.05 -10.28
C GLY A 102 10.75 10.40 -10.77
N GLN A 103 10.31 11.58 -10.41
CA GLN A 103 9.00 12.09 -10.77
C GLN A 103 9.12 13.45 -11.43
N MET A 104 8.27 13.70 -12.43
CA MET A 104 8.09 14.99 -13.07
C MET A 104 6.66 15.46 -12.82
N HIS A 105 6.50 16.56 -12.11
CA HIS A 105 5.22 17.20 -11.85
C HIS A 105 5.01 18.33 -12.84
N ILE A 106 3.84 18.40 -13.48
CA ILE A 106 3.50 19.42 -14.47
C ILE A 106 2.05 19.83 -14.25
N ARG A 107 1.81 21.12 -14.06
CA ARG A 107 0.47 21.71 -14.03
C ARG A 107 -0.01 22.02 -15.45
N GLU A 108 -1.32 22.02 -15.68
CA GLU A 108 -1.90 22.41 -16.97
C GLU A 108 -1.41 23.78 -17.43
N GLY A 109 -1.05 23.87 -18.69
CA GLY A 109 -0.47 25.05 -19.31
C GLY A 109 1.02 25.25 -19.00
N GLN A 110 1.59 24.56 -18.01
CA GLN A 110 3.00 24.70 -17.64
C GLN A 110 3.91 23.72 -18.40
N THR A 111 5.19 24.08 -18.42
CA THR A 111 6.25 23.30 -19.04
C THR A 111 7.28 22.93 -17.97
N SER A 112 7.72 21.68 -17.96
CA SER A 112 8.78 21.19 -17.08
C SER A 112 9.80 20.34 -17.83
N ASN A 113 11.06 20.46 -17.44
CA ASN A 113 12.16 19.56 -17.80
C ASN A 113 12.86 19.01 -16.56
N GLU A 114 12.25 19.16 -15.38
CA GLU A 114 12.84 18.79 -14.10
C GLU A 114 12.31 17.44 -13.63
N VAL A 115 13.23 16.55 -13.27
CA VAL A 115 12.96 15.24 -12.69
C VAL A 115 13.50 15.23 -11.28
N VAL A 116 12.60 15.13 -10.30
CA VAL A 116 12.93 14.96 -8.88
C VAL A 116 13.19 13.49 -8.59
N THR A 117 14.40 13.14 -8.18
CA THR A 117 14.80 11.73 -8.00
C THR A 117 14.15 11.08 -6.79
N ASP A 118 13.97 9.75 -6.86
CA ASP A 118 13.57 8.94 -5.69
C ASP A 118 14.72 8.74 -4.69
N LYS A 119 15.98 8.88 -5.14
CA LYS A 119 17.17 8.81 -4.28
C LYS A 119 17.42 10.14 -3.59
N ASN A 120 17.69 10.09 -2.28
CA ASN A 120 18.07 11.26 -1.51
C ASN A 120 19.60 11.45 -1.52
N PHE A 121 19.99 12.72 -1.41
CA PHE A 121 21.37 13.17 -1.41
C PHE A 121 21.62 14.04 -0.18
N PHE A 122 22.79 13.86 0.44
CA PHE A 122 23.28 14.79 1.43
C PHE A 122 23.93 15.98 0.72
N LYS A 123 23.49 17.19 1.06
CA LYS A 123 23.88 18.44 0.46
C LYS A 123 24.53 19.32 1.53
N ILE A 124 25.68 19.88 1.25
CA ILE A 124 26.35 20.80 2.15
C ILE A 124 26.99 21.94 1.37
N GLN A 125 26.84 23.12 1.91
CA GLN A 125 27.48 24.34 1.45
C GLN A 125 28.03 25.07 2.66
N ILE A 126 29.25 25.57 2.56
CA ILE A 126 29.95 26.31 3.61
C ILE A 126 30.30 27.70 3.09
N GLU A 127 30.03 28.72 3.91
CA GLU A 127 30.25 30.13 3.60
C GLU A 127 30.99 30.81 4.74
N ASN A 128 31.90 31.75 4.39
CA ASN A 128 32.56 32.62 5.33
C ASN A 128 33.00 33.92 4.66
N GLY A 129 32.50 35.07 5.12
CA GLY A 129 32.98 36.39 4.70
C GLY A 129 32.94 36.70 3.21
N GLY A 130 32.09 36.07 2.44
CA GLY A 130 31.97 36.26 0.98
C GLY A 130 32.46 35.04 0.17
N ASP A 131 33.27 34.16 0.75
CA ASP A 131 33.67 32.89 0.15
C ASP A 131 32.59 31.85 0.37
N ARG A 132 32.26 31.13 -0.72
CA ARG A 132 31.21 30.11 -0.74
C ARG A 132 31.69 28.85 -1.46
N LEU A 133 31.70 27.72 -0.79
CA LEU A 133 32.00 26.41 -1.36
C LEU A 133 30.79 25.49 -1.28
N SER A 134 30.31 25.04 -2.45
CA SER A 134 29.30 24.00 -2.56
C SER A 134 30.00 22.67 -2.89
N TYR A 135 29.79 21.67 -2.05
CA TYR A 135 30.42 20.36 -2.24
C TYR A 135 29.55 19.46 -3.10
N LYS A 136 30.18 18.45 -3.71
CA LYS A 136 29.47 17.44 -4.48
C LYS A 136 28.44 16.75 -3.58
N GLU A 137 27.21 16.69 -4.05
CA GLU A 137 26.12 15.98 -3.38
C GLU A 137 26.42 14.48 -3.29
N ILE A 138 26.27 13.91 -2.10
CA ILE A 138 26.56 12.50 -1.84
C ILE A 138 25.24 11.74 -1.77
N PRO A 139 24.98 10.80 -2.73
CA PRO A 139 23.82 9.93 -2.62
C PRO A 139 23.96 9.04 -1.40
N TYR A 140 22.96 9.06 -0.54
CA TYR A 140 22.94 8.21 0.63
C TYR A 140 21.53 7.75 0.97
N MET A 141 21.40 6.47 1.20
CA MET A 141 20.13 5.87 1.58
C MET A 141 20.08 5.66 3.09
N MET A 142 19.26 6.46 3.76
CA MET A 142 19.08 6.36 5.20
C MET A 142 18.36 5.07 5.57
N SER A 143 18.84 4.40 6.61
CA SER A 143 18.23 3.20 7.17
C SER A 143 17.81 3.40 8.61
N SER A 144 16.70 2.77 8.99
CA SER A 144 16.39 2.60 10.43
C SER A 144 17.53 1.87 11.13
N GLN A 145 17.92 2.32 12.31
CA GLN A 145 18.95 1.69 13.12
C GLN A 145 18.40 0.55 14.04
N LYS A 146 17.10 0.27 13.94
CA LYS A 146 16.42 -0.77 14.73
C LYS A 146 16.78 -2.21 14.30
N PRO A 147 16.86 -2.56 12.99
CA PRO A 147 17.20 -3.91 12.57
C PRO A 147 18.57 -4.36 13.08
N LEU A 148 18.69 -5.64 13.46
CA LEU A 148 19.95 -6.22 13.92
C LEU A 148 21.08 -6.05 12.88
N ILE A 149 20.75 -6.23 11.60
CA ILE A 149 21.72 -6.06 10.51
C ILE A 149 22.27 -4.62 10.43
N ALA A 150 21.45 -3.59 10.72
CA ALA A 150 21.90 -2.21 10.75
C ALA A 150 22.95 -1.96 11.84
N LYS A 151 22.76 -2.61 13.02
CA LYS A 151 23.70 -2.53 14.13
C LYS A 151 25.01 -3.25 13.83
N ILE A 152 24.94 -4.44 13.20
CA ILE A 152 26.13 -5.23 12.84
C ILE A 152 26.94 -4.49 11.76
N MET A 153 26.29 -3.91 10.78
CA MET A 153 26.95 -3.24 9.66
C MET A 153 27.38 -1.81 9.97
N ASN A 154 26.92 -1.24 11.09
CA ASN A 154 27.15 0.18 11.47
C ASN A 154 26.89 1.14 10.30
N HIS A 155 25.75 0.94 9.60
CA HIS A 155 25.37 1.72 8.43
C HIS A 155 24.98 3.13 8.85
N ARG A 156 25.97 4.04 8.89
CA ARG A 156 25.81 5.45 9.24
C ARG A 156 26.57 6.33 8.27
N PHE A 157 25.96 7.44 7.88
CA PHE A 157 26.61 8.45 7.07
C PHE A 157 27.71 9.15 7.86
N GLU A 158 28.90 9.26 7.25
CA GLU A 158 30.01 10.06 7.74
C GLU A 158 30.76 10.67 6.57
N ALA A 159 30.97 11.99 6.61
CA ALA A 159 31.72 12.71 5.58
C ALA A 159 32.55 13.83 6.20
N LYS A 160 33.65 14.17 5.54
CA LYS A 160 34.56 15.26 5.93
C LYS A 160 34.67 16.25 4.78
N TYR A 161 34.59 17.52 5.12
CA TYR A 161 34.63 18.62 4.17
C TYR A 161 35.73 19.59 4.61
N ASP A 162 36.60 19.96 3.69
CA ASP A 162 37.65 20.94 3.95
C ASP A 162 37.27 22.29 3.39
N PHE A 163 37.20 23.30 4.26
CA PHE A 163 36.95 24.68 3.88
C PHE A 163 38.19 25.50 4.22
N HIS A 164 39.06 25.72 3.22
CA HIS A 164 40.32 26.49 3.36
C HIS A 164 41.19 26.03 4.55
N GLY A 165 41.33 24.73 4.75
CA GLY A 165 42.09 24.13 5.85
C GLY A 165 41.30 23.97 7.16
N GLN A 166 40.06 24.40 7.22
CA GLN A 166 39.17 24.13 8.34
C GLN A 166 38.31 22.88 8.03
N LEU A 167 38.57 21.82 8.77
CA LEU A 167 37.88 20.54 8.58
C LEU A 167 36.53 20.54 9.29
N VAL A 168 35.45 20.34 8.52
CA VAL A 168 34.09 20.11 9.05
C VAL A 168 33.74 18.66 8.84
N GLN A 169 33.44 17.92 9.90
CA GLN A 169 32.98 16.53 9.84
C GLN A 169 31.49 16.49 10.11
N VAL A 170 30.78 15.72 9.30
CA VAL A 170 29.35 15.45 9.46
C VAL A 170 29.18 13.97 9.73
N LYS A 171 28.49 13.62 10.81
CA LYS A 171 28.23 12.23 11.19
C LYS A 171 26.75 12.04 11.53
N GLN A 172 26.11 11.04 10.95
CA GLN A 172 24.77 10.63 11.31
C GLN A 172 24.74 10.07 12.73
N LEU A 173 23.87 10.61 13.57
CA LEU A 173 23.59 10.09 14.90
C LEU A 173 22.35 9.18 14.88
N ASP A 174 21.25 9.66 14.28
CA ASP A 174 19.99 8.91 14.20
C ASP A 174 19.19 9.28 12.96
N TYR A 175 18.23 8.44 12.60
CA TYR A 175 17.24 8.67 11.56
C TYR A 175 15.89 8.15 12.01
N ILE A 176 14.95 9.05 12.24
CA ILE A 176 13.63 8.77 12.77
C ILE A 176 12.60 8.99 11.66
N GLN A 177 11.96 7.90 11.22
CA GLN A 177 10.93 7.96 10.20
C GLN A 177 9.63 8.51 10.78
N ARG A 178 9.01 9.46 10.08
CA ARG A 178 7.74 10.07 10.52
C ARG A 178 7.82 10.54 11.97
N LYS A 179 8.78 11.45 12.23
CA LYS A 179 9.12 11.87 13.58
C LYS A 179 7.91 12.39 14.34
N LYS A 180 7.64 11.80 15.48
CA LYS A 180 6.74 12.30 16.51
C LYS A 180 7.45 12.45 17.83
N ASP A 181 7.03 13.44 18.58
CA ASP A 181 7.55 13.68 19.92
C ASP A 181 6.51 13.27 20.97
N SER A 182 6.97 12.76 22.09
CA SER A 182 6.17 12.46 23.27
C SER A 182 6.92 12.92 24.52
N LEU A 183 6.17 13.44 25.46
CA LEU A 183 6.74 13.86 26.74
C LEU A 183 6.72 12.69 27.72
N GLN A 184 7.89 12.18 28.06
CA GLN A 184 8.05 11.26 29.17
C GLN A 184 8.17 12.05 30.47
N THR A 185 7.28 11.79 31.43
CA THR A 185 7.29 12.46 32.72
C THR A 185 8.59 12.17 33.47
N ASP A 186 9.31 13.22 33.86
CA ASP A 186 10.54 13.18 34.61
C ASP A 186 10.58 14.40 35.53
N ASN A 187 10.58 14.17 36.85
CA ASN A 187 10.56 15.26 37.84
C ASN A 187 11.81 16.14 37.79
N SER A 188 12.91 15.64 37.23
CA SER A 188 14.17 16.37 37.02
C SER A 188 14.20 17.09 35.65
N GLY A 189 13.19 16.87 34.80
CA GLY A 189 13.09 17.41 33.47
C GLY A 189 12.69 18.89 33.42
N LYS A 190 12.63 19.44 32.20
CA LYS A 190 12.13 20.80 31.96
C LYS A 190 10.60 20.83 32.00
N ASP A 191 10.06 22.03 32.26
CA ASP A 191 8.63 22.27 32.09
C ASP A 191 8.30 22.42 30.60
N TYR A 192 7.29 21.69 30.14
CA TYR A 192 6.80 21.75 28.78
C TYR A 192 5.34 22.19 28.72
N LEU A 193 5.05 23.11 27.83
CA LEU A 193 3.70 23.44 27.40
C LEU A 193 3.33 22.54 26.22
N HIS A 194 2.25 21.79 26.38
CA HIS A 194 1.71 20.92 25.33
C HIS A 194 0.66 21.67 24.51
N LEU A 195 0.88 21.82 23.23
CA LEU A 195 -0.04 22.38 22.25
C LEU A 195 -0.49 21.31 21.29
N VAL A 196 -1.72 21.40 20.85
CA VAL A 196 -2.27 20.58 19.74
C VAL A 196 -2.71 21.52 18.64
N SER A 197 -2.23 21.32 17.44
CA SER A 197 -2.64 22.03 16.24
C SER A 197 -3.09 21.04 15.16
N THR A 198 -3.66 21.57 14.08
CA THR A 198 -3.96 20.78 12.86
C THR A 198 -3.28 21.43 11.67
N ASN A 199 -2.64 20.59 10.85
CA ASN A 199 -2.04 20.98 9.58
C ASN A 199 -2.54 20.04 8.48
N ASP A 200 -2.01 20.16 7.26
CA ASP A 200 -2.35 19.30 6.11
C ASP A 200 -2.07 17.81 6.36
N SER A 201 -1.17 17.51 7.31
CA SER A 201 -0.84 16.14 7.74
C SER A 201 -1.77 15.62 8.86
N GLY A 202 -2.71 16.44 9.33
CA GLY A 202 -3.65 16.13 10.40
C GLY A 202 -3.29 16.74 11.74
N ARG A 203 -3.59 16.02 12.84
CA ARG A 203 -3.30 16.47 14.21
C ARG A 203 -1.80 16.41 14.51
N GLU A 204 -1.27 17.52 15.02
CA GLU A 204 0.12 17.66 15.48
C GLU A 204 0.16 17.98 16.97
N ASP A 205 0.90 17.17 17.74
CA ASP A 205 1.17 17.40 19.16
C ASP A 205 2.55 18.10 19.27
N ILE A 206 2.57 19.29 19.85
CA ILE A 206 3.72 20.19 19.90
C ILE A 206 4.08 20.46 21.35
N TYR A 207 5.33 20.31 21.70
CA TYR A 207 5.84 20.57 23.05
C TYR A 207 6.82 21.74 23.00
N LEU A 208 6.61 22.76 23.85
CA LEU A 208 7.46 23.94 24.00
C LEU A 208 8.05 23.95 25.39
N ALA A 209 9.37 23.96 25.50
CA ALA A 209 10.05 24.27 26.74
C ALA A 209 10.13 25.79 26.95
N SER A 210 10.35 26.23 28.20
CA SER A 210 10.56 27.65 28.49
C SER A 210 11.73 28.19 27.67
N GLY A 211 11.51 29.30 26.96
CA GLY A 211 12.43 29.96 26.02
C GLY A 211 12.33 29.49 24.57
N ASP A 212 11.52 28.47 24.27
CA ASP A 212 11.33 27.96 22.91
C ASP A 212 10.47 28.88 22.06
N VAL A 213 10.77 28.87 20.75
CA VAL A 213 9.98 29.51 19.69
C VAL A 213 9.81 28.52 18.56
N LYS A 214 8.58 28.35 18.11
CA LYS A 214 8.24 27.49 16.95
C LYS A 214 7.35 28.24 15.98
N ASN A 215 7.53 27.97 14.70
CA ASN A 215 6.60 28.38 13.65
C ASN A 215 5.58 27.24 13.45
N ILE A 216 4.29 27.55 13.60
CA ILE A 216 3.17 26.62 13.40
C ILE A 216 2.23 27.25 12.37
N ASN A 217 2.10 26.65 11.22
CA ASN A 217 1.25 27.13 10.11
C ASN A 217 1.48 28.63 9.76
N GLY A 218 2.74 29.07 9.76
CA GLY A 218 3.10 30.45 9.45
C GLY A 218 3.04 31.43 10.63
N PHE A 219 2.58 31.00 11.80
CA PHE A 219 2.52 31.80 13.02
C PHE A 219 3.67 31.46 13.97
N LEU A 220 4.37 32.48 14.47
CA LEU A 220 5.36 32.30 15.52
C LEU A 220 4.65 32.10 16.86
N ILE A 221 5.01 31.05 17.56
CA ILE A 221 4.53 30.74 18.91
C ILE A 221 5.73 30.68 19.83
N SER A 222 5.69 31.41 20.93
CA SER A 222 6.75 31.45 21.92
C SER A 222 6.24 31.07 23.33
N PHE A 223 7.13 30.49 24.12
CA PHE A 223 6.85 30.21 25.53
C PHE A 223 7.96 30.81 26.41
N ASP A 224 7.57 31.68 27.36
CA ASP A 224 8.45 32.46 28.25
C ASP A 224 9.53 33.28 27.51
N ARG A 225 9.28 33.62 26.26
CA ARG A 225 10.17 34.45 25.43
C ARG A 225 9.36 35.49 24.67
N PRO A 226 9.52 36.80 24.96
CA PRO A 226 8.79 37.84 24.26
C PRO A 226 9.27 37.95 22.80
N ILE A 227 8.33 37.87 21.86
CA ILE A 227 8.57 38.06 20.43
C ILE A 227 7.43 38.90 19.85
N ASP A 228 7.78 40.00 19.23
CA ASP A 228 6.78 40.87 18.62
C ASP A 228 6.03 40.19 17.48
N GLY A 229 4.71 40.27 17.48
CA GLY A 229 3.83 39.62 16.49
C GLY A 229 3.62 38.13 16.69
N ALA A 230 4.20 37.50 17.72
CA ALA A 230 3.96 36.08 18.03
C ALA A 230 2.73 35.87 18.91
N VAL A 231 2.21 34.63 18.93
CA VAL A 231 1.35 34.14 20.01
C VAL A 231 2.26 33.75 21.17
N GLU A 232 2.18 34.51 22.25
CA GLU A 232 3.06 34.34 23.41
C GLU A 232 2.33 33.62 24.55
N PHE A 233 2.98 32.59 25.06
CA PHE A 233 2.60 31.95 26.32
C PHE A 233 3.61 32.33 27.39
N LYS A 234 3.13 32.66 28.59
CA LYS A 234 3.95 33.04 29.72
C LYS A 234 3.55 32.26 30.96
N ASN A 235 4.52 31.70 31.66
CA ASN A 235 4.28 31.05 32.95
C ASN A 235 4.46 32.04 34.08
N GLU A 236 3.40 32.36 34.82
CA GLU A 236 3.45 33.14 36.04
C GLU A 236 3.05 32.27 37.23
N ASN A 237 4.06 31.77 37.94
CA ASN A 237 3.86 30.93 39.15
C ASN A 237 2.92 29.72 38.96
N GLY A 238 3.06 29.04 37.81
CA GLY A 238 2.24 27.88 37.47
C GLY A 238 0.95 28.21 36.71
N ASN A 239 0.58 29.46 36.59
CA ASN A 239 -0.56 29.94 35.77
C ASN A 239 -0.04 30.33 34.40
N ILE A 240 -0.61 29.76 33.37
CA ILE A 240 -0.26 30.13 31.99
C ILE A 240 -1.14 31.26 31.50
N LEU A 241 -0.48 32.31 31.02
CA LEU A 241 -1.11 33.43 30.32
C LEU A 241 -0.88 33.27 28.82
N ILE A 242 -1.86 33.70 28.02
CA ILE A 242 -1.77 33.79 26.57
C ILE A 242 -1.87 35.25 26.13
N LYS A 243 -1.00 35.65 25.17
CA LYS A 243 -1.10 36.95 24.47
C LYS A 243 -1.16 36.67 22.97
N THR A 244 -2.16 37.20 22.30
CA THR A 244 -2.35 37.01 20.86
C THR A 244 -2.11 38.34 20.12
N PRO A 245 -1.43 38.33 18.95
CA PRO A 245 -1.13 39.52 18.18
C PRO A 245 -2.41 40.18 17.59
N GLU A 246 -3.49 39.43 17.53
CA GLU A 246 -4.82 39.89 17.11
C GLU A 246 -5.87 39.28 18.05
N GLU A 247 -7.11 39.76 17.98
CA GLU A 247 -8.23 39.13 18.69
C GLU A 247 -8.42 37.69 18.23
N ALA A 248 -8.54 36.77 19.15
CA ALA A 248 -8.75 35.36 18.86
C ALA A 248 -10.03 34.88 19.52
N ASN A 249 -10.84 34.20 18.75
CA ASN A 249 -12.00 33.50 19.31
C ASN A 249 -11.55 32.20 19.98
N TYR A 250 -12.10 31.88 21.14
CA TYR A 250 -11.92 30.56 21.74
C TYR A 250 -13.26 29.92 22.13
N MET A 251 -13.31 28.61 22.06
CA MET A 251 -14.46 27.80 22.46
C MET A 251 -13.99 26.65 23.35
N THR A 252 -14.53 26.56 24.54
CA THR A 252 -14.26 25.47 25.48
C THR A 252 -14.95 24.19 25.02
N MET A 253 -14.19 23.13 24.81
CA MET A 253 -14.66 21.88 24.17
C MET A 253 -15.76 21.17 24.99
N ALA A 254 -15.71 21.25 26.33
CA ALA A 254 -16.65 20.54 27.19
C ALA A 254 -18.01 21.27 27.33
N THR A 255 -18.01 22.60 27.43
CA THR A 255 -19.21 23.42 27.73
C THR A 255 -19.72 24.20 26.54
N GLN A 256 -18.94 24.20 25.41
CA GLN A 256 -19.19 25.04 24.22
C GLN A 256 -19.25 26.56 24.54
N ALA A 257 -18.79 26.96 25.72
CA ALA A 257 -18.70 28.37 26.10
C ALA A 257 -17.66 29.07 25.20
N THR A 258 -18.03 30.19 24.65
CA THR A 258 -17.19 31.00 23.74
C THR A 258 -16.68 32.25 24.45
N GLY A 259 -15.51 32.72 24.03
CA GLY A 259 -14.94 33.99 24.47
C GLY A 259 -14.00 34.54 23.41
N VAL A 260 -13.52 35.76 23.61
CA VAL A 260 -12.58 36.44 22.70
C VAL A 260 -11.39 36.95 23.50
N THR A 261 -10.18 36.76 22.98
CA THR A 261 -8.98 37.34 23.57
C THR A 261 -8.81 38.78 23.12
N LYS A 262 -8.25 39.60 24.00
CA LYS A 262 -7.91 40.97 23.66
C LYS A 262 -6.54 40.99 22.93
N LYS A 263 -6.44 41.82 21.91
CA LYS A 263 -5.22 42.02 21.12
C LYS A 263 -4.07 42.53 22.01
N ASN A 264 -2.91 41.86 21.93
CA ASN A 264 -1.66 42.24 22.59
C ASN A 264 -1.72 42.38 24.13
N GLU A 265 -2.73 41.79 24.79
CA GLU A 265 -2.84 41.74 26.25
C GLU A 265 -2.64 40.31 26.75
N PHE A 266 -1.90 40.13 27.85
CA PHE A 266 -1.81 38.85 28.54
C PHE A 266 -3.10 38.55 29.30
N GLN A 267 -3.68 37.38 29.09
CA GLN A 267 -4.91 36.91 29.71
C GLN A 267 -4.72 35.48 30.20
N PRO A 268 -5.46 35.06 31.25
CA PRO A 268 -5.43 33.68 31.69
C PRO A 268 -5.79 32.72 30.56
N LEU A 269 -5.00 31.66 30.39
CA LEU A 269 -5.25 30.62 29.41
C LEU A 269 -6.43 29.76 29.86
N VAL A 270 -7.40 29.56 28.98
CA VAL A 270 -8.50 28.59 29.20
C VAL A 270 -8.10 27.26 28.59
N TYR A 271 -7.75 26.30 29.43
CA TYR A 271 -7.36 24.95 28.98
C TYR A 271 -8.51 24.22 28.29
N ARG A 272 -8.15 23.28 27.41
CA ARG A 272 -9.12 22.47 26.63
C ARG A 272 -10.09 23.31 25.82
N SER A 273 -9.63 24.48 25.36
CA SER A 273 -10.38 25.37 24.49
C SER A 273 -9.68 25.46 23.15
N LEU A 274 -10.46 25.48 22.08
CA LEU A 274 -9.98 25.70 20.72
C LEU A 274 -9.84 27.22 20.51
N TYR A 275 -8.61 27.69 20.39
CA TYR A 275 -8.28 29.06 20.01
C TYR A 275 -8.16 29.14 18.50
N THR A 276 -8.84 30.07 17.89
CA THR A 276 -8.79 30.35 16.45
C THR A 276 -8.23 31.76 16.23
N ILE A 277 -7.04 31.84 15.65
CA ILE A 277 -6.32 33.06 15.34
C ILE A 277 -6.10 33.08 13.83
N LYS A 278 -6.96 33.76 13.05
CA LYS A 278 -7.04 33.60 11.60
C LYS A 278 -7.13 32.12 11.21
N ASP A 279 -6.13 31.63 10.46
CA ASP A 279 -6.08 30.22 10.01
C ASP A 279 -5.43 29.27 11.04
N LEU A 280 -4.80 29.82 12.09
CA LEU A 280 -4.20 29.02 13.15
C LEU A 280 -5.27 28.52 14.11
N LYS A 281 -5.33 27.22 14.31
CA LYS A 281 -6.18 26.55 15.32
C LYS A 281 -5.31 25.80 16.30
N ILE A 282 -5.37 26.18 17.57
CA ILE A 282 -4.56 25.56 18.64
C ILE A 282 -5.42 25.23 19.85
N VAL A 283 -5.02 24.17 20.53
CA VAL A 283 -5.61 23.74 21.82
C VAL A 283 -4.47 23.49 22.80
N VAL A 284 -4.63 23.96 24.04
CA VAL A 284 -3.77 23.56 25.17
C VAL A 284 -4.54 22.56 26.00
N PRO A 285 -4.29 21.24 25.86
CA PRO A 285 -5.13 20.21 26.47
C PRO A 285 -4.92 20.04 27.97
N GLU A 286 -3.75 20.41 28.48
CA GLU A 286 -3.33 20.12 29.86
C GLU A 286 -2.38 21.17 30.41
N MET A 287 -2.22 21.17 31.74
CA MET A 287 -1.27 22.04 32.44
C MET A 287 0.17 21.66 32.09
N LEU A 288 1.12 22.55 32.46
CA LEU A 288 2.54 22.28 32.33
C LEU A 288 2.93 20.93 32.94
N LYS A 289 3.77 20.20 32.21
CA LYS A 289 4.32 18.94 32.69
C LYS A 289 5.84 18.95 32.66
N LYS A 290 6.45 18.50 33.76
CA LYS A 290 7.89 18.25 33.80
C LYS A 290 8.19 16.94 33.10
N GLY A 291 9.23 16.95 32.27
CA GLY A 291 9.59 15.76 31.56
C GLY A 291 10.78 15.92 30.63
N LYS A 292 11.03 14.84 29.90
CA LYS A 292 12.02 14.78 28.82
C LYS A 292 11.29 14.45 27.51
N LEU A 293 11.57 15.22 26.49
CA LEU A 293 11.04 14.97 25.17
C LEU A 293 11.73 13.77 24.53
N ILE A 294 10.95 12.79 24.09
CA ILE A 294 11.44 11.61 23.38
C ILE A 294 10.83 11.60 22.00
N SER A 295 11.70 11.57 20.99
CA SER A 295 11.30 11.40 19.61
C SER A 295 11.18 9.91 19.26
N TYR A 296 10.13 9.55 18.53
CA TYR A 296 9.87 8.19 18.08
C TYR A 296 9.34 8.14 16.65
N SER A 297 9.43 6.97 16.01
CA SER A 297 8.89 6.77 14.66
C SER A 297 7.37 6.65 14.70
N GLY A 298 6.68 7.48 13.93
CA GLY A 298 5.24 7.45 13.76
C GLY A 298 4.75 6.20 13.01
N ASP A 299 3.44 6.02 13.02
CA ASP A 299 2.78 4.88 12.37
C ASP A 299 2.91 4.92 10.84
N LYS A 300 3.17 3.76 10.22
CA LYS A 300 3.41 3.64 8.79
C LYS A 300 2.19 4.00 7.92
N LYS A 301 0.98 3.78 8.43
CA LYS A 301 -0.28 4.00 7.70
C LYS A 301 -0.91 5.35 8.03
N LYS A 302 -0.82 5.79 9.28
CA LYS A 302 -1.49 7.00 9.78
C LYS A 302 -0.68 8.28 9.57
N ASP A 303 0.66 8.17 9.66
CA ASP A 303 1.57 9.31 9.67
C ASP A 303 2.37 9.43 8.36
N GLN A 304 1.76 9.07 7.22
CA GLN A 304 2.44 9.02 5.91
C GLN A 304 2.99 10.38 5.47
N ASN A 305 2.33 11.46 5.85
CA ASN A 305 2.69 12.83 5.50
C ASN A 305 3.59 13.51 6.54
N VAL A 306 3.86 12.84 7.68
CA VAL A 306 4.77 13.38 8.69
C VAL A 306 6.21 13.26 8.20
N PRO A 307 7.01 14.35 8.20
CA PRO A 307 8.40 14.32 7.75
C PRO A 307 9.25 13.35 8.57
N ASP A 308 10.24 12.76 7.91
CA ASP A 308 11.31 12.05 8.59
C ASP A 308 12.29 13.06 9.18
N MET A 309 13.06 12.66 10.19
CA MET A 309 14.11 13.49 10.79
C MET A 309 15.47 12.78 10.75
N LEU A 310 16.45 13.49 10.24
CA LEU A 310 17.86 13.10 10.29
C LEU A 310 18.57 13.92 11.34
N LEU A 311 19.10 13.25 12.38
CA LEU A 311 19.94 13.86 13.39
C LEU A 311 21.41 13.66 13.01
N VAL A 312 22.14 14.76 12.81
CA VAL A 312 23.57 14.76 12.50
C VAL A 312 24.38 15.50 13.57
N GLU A 313 25.57 15.01 13.82
CA GLU A 313 26.62 15.71 14.55
C GLU A 313 27.49 16.45 13.56
N LEU A 314 27.62 17.77 13.75
CA LEU A 314 28.59 18.61 13.08
C LEU A 314 29.76 18.85 14.00
N LYS A 315 30.96 18.46 13.59
CA LYS A 315 32.18 18.67 14.31
C LYS A 315 33.09 19.59 13.50
N GLY A 316 33.33 20.77 14.04
CA GLY A 316 34.33 21.71 13.55
C GLY A 316 35.67 21.57 14.28
N PRO A 317 36.63 22.46 14.00
CA PRO A 317 37.94 22.48 14.65
C PRO A 317 37.88 22.70 16.18
N LYS A 318 36.90 23.48 16.65
CA LYS A 318 36.79 23.91 18.06
C LYS A 318 35.51 23.40 18.73
N THR A 319 34.42 23.33 18.03
CA THR A 319 33.10 23.04 18.58
C THR A 319 32.40 21.86 17.88
N THR A 320 31.46 21.27 18.59
CA THR A 320 30.60 20.19 18.08
C THR A 320 29.15 20.55 18.37
N GLN A 321 28.28 20.41 17.40
CA GLN A 321 26.85 20.71 17.51
C GLN A 321 26.00 19.63 16.86
N ASN A 322 24.88 19.27 17.50
CA ASN A 322 23.88 18.40 16.91
C ASN A 322 22.85 19.23 16.10
N VAL A 323 22.53 18.75 14.93
CA VAL A 323 21.60 19.40 14.01
C VAL A 323 20.52 18.42 13.58
N GLU A 324 19.26 18.81 13.72
CA GLU A 324 18.11 18.09 13.18
C GLU A 324 17.80 18.63 11.79
N LEU A 325 17.73 17.75 10.81
CA LEU A 325 17.29 18.03 9.45
C LEU A 325 15.94 17.39 9.20
N SER A 326 14.94 18.18 8.79
CA SER A 326 13.68 17.66 8.29
C SER A 326 13.89 17.01 6.93
N VAL A 327 13.24 15.88 6.70
CA VAL A 327 13.32 15.13 5.43
C VAL A 327 11.91 14.96 4.90
N GLU A 328 11.56 15.80 3.94
CA GLU A 328 10.25 15.80 3.28
C GLU A 328 10.34 15.02 1.96
N LYS A 329 9.40 14.10 1.77
CA LYS A 329 9.36 13.29 0.54
C LYS A 329 9.12 14.17 -0.68
N GLY A 330 9.95 14.00 -1.69
CA GLY A 330 9.79 14.72 -2.96
C GLY A 330 10.17 16.20 -2.93
N ASN A 331 10.51 16.79 -1.77
CA ASN A 331 10.93 18.18 -1.68
C ASN A 331 12.46 18.31 -1.72
N PRO A 332 13.05 18.83 -2.80
CA PRO A 332 14.50 18.99 -2.93
C PRO A 332 15.05 20.20 -2.17
N ASN A 333 14.19 21.08 -1.66
CA ASN A 333 14.54 22.44 -1.19
C ASN A 333 14.50 22.60 0.34
N VAL A 334 14.60 21.50 1.09
CA VAL A 334 14.63 21.55 2.55
C VAL A 334 16.08 21.70 3.01
N TYR A 335 16.41 22.88 3.54
CA TYR A 335 17.75 23.20 4.03
C TYR A 335 17.68 23.78 5.44
N LYS A 336 18.74 23.54 6.22
CA LYS A 336 18.95 24.16 7.52
C LYS A 336 20.29 24.86 7.56
N GLN A 337 20.26 26.12 7.99
CA GLN A 337 21.44 26.94 8.20
C GLN A 337 21.91 26.89 9.66
N VAL A 338 23.20 26.69 9.87
CA VAL A 338 23.84 26.56 11.19
C VAL A 338 25.16 27.31 11.16
N THR A 339 25.48 27.99 12.26
CA THR A 339 26.81 28.62 12.44
C THR A 339 27.67 27.73 13.33
N LEU A 340 28.87 27.36 12.85
CA LEU A 340 29.84 26.54 13.58
C LEU A 340 31.24 27.13 13.40
N ASP A 341 31.92 27.46 14.50
CA ASP A 341 33.28 28.00 14.51
C ASP A 341 33.49 29.24 13.58
N GLY A 342 32.44 30.08 13.43
CA GLY A 342 32.42 31.25 12.54
C GLY A 342 32.08 30.94 11.08
N LEU A 343 31.89 29.68 10.72
CA LEU A 343 31.41 29.25 9.41
C LEU A 343 29.90 29.23 9.39
N ASN A 344 29.30 29.69 8.30
CA ASN A 344 27.90 29.53 8.00
C ASN A 344 27.73 28.27 7.15
N ILE A 345 27.08 27.24 7.70
CA ILE A 345 26.91 25.92 7.07
C ILE A 345 25.46 25.72 6.71
N ILE A 346 25.19 25.48 5.43
CA ILE A 346 23.85 25.15 4.91
C ILE A 346 23.84 23.65 4.63
N LEU A 347 22.95 22.94 5.31
CA LEU A 347 22.80 21.48 5.22
C LEU A 347 21.43 21.13 4.65
N GLY A 348 21.39 20.11 3.82
CA GLY A 348 20.15 19.53 3.32
C GLY A 348 20.27 18.02 3.12
N PHE A 349 19.15 17.34 3.27
CA PHE A 349 19.04 15.95 2.90
C PHE A 349 17.70 15.73 2.20
N GLY A 350 17.74 15.39 0.93
CA GLY A 350 16.54 15.23 0.10
C GLY A 350 16.89 14.83 -1.33
N PRO A 351 15.86 14.73 -2.20
CA PRO A 351 16.05 14.36 -3.59
C PRO A 351 16.91 15.37 -4.35
N LYS A 352 17.44 14.93 -5.48
CA LYS A 352 18.14 15.75 -6.45
C LYS A 352 17.24 16.03 -7.64
N VAL A 353 17.37 17.21 -8.23
CA VAL A 353 16.69 17.54 -9.48
C VAL A 353 17.65 17.32 -10.64
N TYR A 354 17.24 16.48 -11.59
CA TYR A 354 17.89 16.34 -12.90
C TYR A 354 17.07 17.04 -13.97
N GLN A 355 17.75 17.65 -14.93
CA GLN A 355 17.10 18.27 -16.09
C GLN A 355 17.18 17.32 -17.28
N THR A 356 16.04 17.11 -17.96
CA THR A 356 15.99 16.38 -19.22
C THR A 356 16.46 17.29 -20.37
N PRO A 357 17.05 16.73 -21.46
CA PRO A 357 17.49 17.52 -22.61
C PRO A 357 16.34 18.01 -23.51
N PHE A 358 15.11 17.85 -23.09
CA PHE A 358 13.87 18.31 -23.71
C PHE A 358 12.89 18.72 -22.60
N ALA A 359 11.79 19.34 -22.95
CA ALA A 359 10.75 19.70 -21.98
C ALA A 359 9.41 19.07 -22.36
N LEU A 360 8.57 18.86 -21.36
CA LEU A 360 7.19 18.45 -21.53
C LEU A 360 6.25 19.56 -21.07
N LYS A 361 5.32 19.96 -21.91
CA LYS A 361 4.24 20.88 -21.55
C LYS A 361 2.95 20.05 -21.39
N LEU A 362 2.23 20.24 -20.30
CA LEU A 362 0.92 19.66 -20.11
C LEU A 362 -0.14 20.58 -20.73
N ASP A 363 -0.86 20.10 -21.73
CA ASP A 363 -1.97 20.84 -22.32
C ASP A 363 -3.26 20.58 -21.53
N ASP A 364 -3.54 19.34 -21.17
CA ASP A 364 -4.77 18.94 -20.49
C ASP A 364 -4.58 17.62 -19.73
N PHE A 365 -5.19 17.50 -18.56
CA PHE A 365 -5.26 16.26 -17.78
C PHE A 365 -6.72 15.78 -17.72
N VAL A 366 -6.99 14.64 -18.30
CA VAL A 366 -8.34 14.05 -18.36
C VAL A 366 -8.44 12.88 -17.38
N MET A 367 -9.44 12.93 -16.52
CA MET A 367 -9.83 11.81 -15.66
C MET A 367 -11.25 11.39 -15.97
N GLU A 368 -11.40 10.22 -16.56
CA GLU A 368 -12.71 9.60 -16.73
C GLU A 368 -13.12 8.86 -15.45
N THR A 369 -14.39 8.90 -15.13
CA THR A 369 -14.94 8.16 -14.00
C THR A 369 -15.89 7.08 -14.49
N TYR A 370 -16.04 6.01 -13.71
CA TYR A 370 -17.08 5.03 -13.99
C TYR A 370 -18.46 5.66 -13.86
N PRO A 371 -19.38 5.35 -14.78
CA PRO A 371 -20.75 5.89 -14.75
C PRO A 371 -21.41 5.70 -13.39
N GLY A 372 -22.05 6.76 -12.87
CA GLY A 372 -22.71 6.74 -11.58
C GLY A 372 -21.79 6.64 -10.35
N SER A 373 -20.50 6.91 -10.50
CA SER A 373 -19.49 6.80 -9.45
C SER A 373 -18.47 7.94 -9.57
N ASN A 374 -17.81 8.27 -8.45
CA ASN A 374 -16.62 9.12 -8.44
C ASN A 374 -15.32 8.33 -8.62
N SER A 375 -15.41 7.01 -8.80
CA SER A 375 -14.25 6.15 -8.97
C SER A 375 -13.63 6.34 -10.35
N PRO A 376 -12.32 6.60 -10.46
CA PRO A 376 -11.67 6.81 -11.76
C PRO A 376 -11.69 5.54 -12.60
N SER A 377 -12.01 5.66 -13.89
CA SER A 377 -11.94 4.59 -14.88
C SER A 377 -10.71 4.68 -15.77
N ALA A 378 -10.28 5.89 -16.09
CA ALA A 378 -9.09 6.14 -16.90
C ALA A 378 -8.44 7.48 -16.51
N TYR A 379 -7.15 7.58 -16.82
CA TYR A 379 -6.36 8.80 -16.70
C TYR A 379 -5.60 9.03 -17.98
N GLU A 380 -5.63 10.25 -18.50
CA GLU A 380 -4.86 10.66 -19.66
C GLU A 380 -4.17 11.99 -19.40
N SER A 381 -2.90 12.10 -19.81
CA SER A 381 -2.16 13.37 -19.87
C SER A 381 -1.88 13.71 -21.32
N HIS A 382 -2.45 14.80 -21.81
CA HIS A 382 -2.20 15.35 -23.14
C HIS A 382 -1.01 16.30 -23.04
N ILE A 383 0.09 15.97 -23.67
CA ILE A 383 1.34 16.70 -23.53
C ILE A 383 1.90 17.11 -24.89
N GLN A 384 2.74 18.15 -24.88
CA GLN A 384 3.63 18.54 -25.98
C GLN A 384 5.08 18.22 -25.58
N ILE A 385 5.75 17.46 -26.44
CA ILE A 385 7.20 17.24 -26.30
C ILE A 385 7.87 18.41 -27.01
N ILE A 386 8.64 19.19 -26.26
CA ILE A 386 9.39 20.36 -26.76
C ILE A 386 10.86 19.96 -26.85
N ASP A 387 11.34 19.69 -28.07
CA ASP A 387 12.69 19.24 -28.30
C ASP A 387 13.30 19.94 -29.53
N GLU A 388 14.44 20.60 -29.35
CA GLU A 388 15.14 21.35 -30.38
C GLU A 388 14.23 22.35 -31.15
N GLY A 389 13.31 22.99 -30.43
CA GLY A 389 12.34 23.96 -31.00
C GLY A 389 11.13 23.34 -31.70
N LYS A 390 11.06 22.02 -31.82
CA LYS A 390 9.90 21.30 -32.36
C LYS A 390 8.97 20.91 -31.22
N GLN A 391 7.67 21.11 -31.42
CA GLN A 391 6.62 20.66 -30.54
C GLN A 391 5.91 19.45 -31.16
N THR A 392 5.82 18.36 -30.43
CA THR A 392 5.18 17.11 -30.89
C THR A 392 4.12 16.70 -29.88
N PRO A 393 2.83 16.63 -30.25
CA PRO A 393 1.78 16.19 -29.33
C PRO A 393 1.91 14.70 -29.03
N TYR A 394 1.63 14.33 -27.78
CA TYR A 394 1.62 12.95 -27.35
C TYR A 394 0.60 12.77 -26.21
N LYS A 395 0.05 11.56 -26.06
CA LYS A 395 -0.85 11.19 -24.98
C LYS A 395 -0.22 10.11 -24.11
N ILE A 396 -0.17 10.33 -22.81
CA ILE A 396 0.24 9.33 -21.82
C ILE A 396 -1.00 8.88 -21.07
N PHE A 397 -1.30 7.58 -21.15
CA PHE A 397 -2.45 6.98 -20.45
C PHE A 397 -2.10 5.55 -20.00
N MET A 398 -3.04 4.85 -19.39
CA MET A 398 -2.82 3.50 -18.87
C MET A 398 -2.21 2.56 -19.94
N ASN A 399 -1.06 1.97 -19.62
CA ASN A 399 -0.26 1.11 -20.51
C ASN A 399 0.28 1.77 -21.80
N HIS A 400 0.11 3.08 -21.97
CA HIS A 400 0.65 3.83 -23.09
C HIS A 400 1.63 4.88 -22.59
N VAL A 401 2.92 4.50 -22.60
CA VAL A 401 4.03 5.28 -22.03
C VAL A 401 4.75 6.09 -23.12
N LEU A 402 5.25 7.26 -22.76
CA LEU A 402 6.15 8.01 -23.63
C LEU A 402 7.58 7.46 -23.48
N ASN A 403 8.23 7.13 -24.61
CA ASN A 403 9.66 6.87 -24.68
C ASN A 403 10.31 7.95 -25.56
N HIS A 404 11.21 8.76 -24.98
CA HIS A 404 11.91 9.82 -25.71
C HIS A 404 13.35 9.99 -25.20
N LYS A 405 14.32 9.97 -26.11
CA LYS A 405 15.78 10.13 -25.82
C LYS A 405 16.29 9.28 -24.63
N GLY A 406 15.80 8.02 -24.49
CA GLY A 406 16.19 7.11 -23.41
C GLY A 406 15.43 7.29 -22.10
N TYR A 407 14.54 8.25 -22.03
CA TYR A 407 13.61 8.45 -20.92
C TYR A 407 12.28 7.76 -21.20
N ARG A 408 11.69 7.17 -20.16
CA ARG A 408 10.35 6.57 -20.18
C ARG A 408 9.49 7.25 -19.15
N PHE A 409 8.33 7.75 -19.60
CA PHE A 409 7.35 8.43 -18.76
C PHE A 409 6.06 7.63 -18.71
N PHE A 410 5.48 7.49 -17.53
CA PHE A 410 4.18 6.87 -17.34
C PHE A 410 3.39 7.60 -16.26
N GLN A 411 2.06 7.58 -16.39
CA GLN A 411 1.14 8.21 -15.46
C GLN A 411 1.27 7.56 -14.09
N ALA A 412 1.70 8.31 -13.08
CA ALA A 412 1.85 7.82 -11.71
C ALA A 412 0.76 8.34 -10.78
N SER A 413 0.47 9.63 -10.85
CA SER A 413 -0.49 10.31 -10.00
C SER A 413 -0.99 11.59 -10.66
N PHE A 414 -1.84 12.34 -9.98
CA PHE A 414 -2.39 13.62 -10.43
C PHE A 414 -2.67 14.51 -9.23
N ASP A 415 -2.87 15.80 -9.47
CA ASP A 415 -3.19 16.77 -8.43
C ASP A 415 -4.65 16.62 -7.95
N PRO A 416 -4.94 16.86 -6.66
CA PRO A 416 -6.30 16.72 -6.10
C PRO A 416 -7.35 17.58 -6.81
N ASP A 417 -6.93 18.74 -7.37
CA ASP A 417 -7.79 19.64 -8.16
C ASP A 417 -7.94 19.21 -9.62
N ARG A 418 -7.30 18.12 -10.03
CA ARG A 418 -7.29 17.56 -11.39
C ARG A 418 -6.71 18.50 -12.46
N GLN A 419 -5.88 19.47 -12.06
CA GLN A 419 -5.22 20.43 -12.96
C GLN A 419 -3.71 20.21 -13.09
N GLY A 420 -3.26 18.99 -12.86
CA GLY A 420 -1.85 18.65 -12.97
C GLY A 420 -1.63 17.14 -12.95
N THR A 421 -0.51 16.75 -13.54
CA THR A 421 -0.08 15.37 -13.64
C THR A 421 1.26 15.14 -12.95
N VAL A 422 1.43 13.97 -12.35
CA VAL A 422 2.70 13.47 -11.85
C VAL A 422 3.10 12.27 -12.68
N LEU A 423 4.13 12.44 -13.49
CA LEU A 423 4.68 11.40 -14.33
C LEU A 423 5.87 10.73 -13.61
N SER A 424 5.85 9.41 -13.51
CA SER A 424 7.03 8.65 -13.13
C SER A 424 7.99 8.58 -14.31
N VAL A 425 9.25 8.88 -14.05
CA VAL A 425 10.30 8.97 -15.06
C VAL A 425 11.39 7.94 -14.77
N ASN A 426 11.68 7.11 -15.76
CA ASN A 426 12.77 6.16 -15.67
C ASN A 426 13.78 6.44 -16.81
N HIS A 427 15.05 6.63 -16.42
CA HIS A 427 16.18 6.79 -17.34
C HIS A 427 17.10 5.57 -17.23
N ASP A 428 16.62 4.42 -17.72
CA ASP A 428 17.34 3.12 -17.68
C ASP A 428 17.20 2.33 -19.00
N PHE A 429 17.46 2.95 -20.11
CA PHE A 429 17.37 2.25 -21.40
C PHE A 429 18.34 1.06 -21.49
N TRP A 430 19.63 1.30 -21.19
CA TRP A 430 20.66 0.29 -21.37
C TRP A 430 20.57 -0.85 -20.36
N GLY A 431 20.33 -0.56 -19.09
CA GLY A 431 20.15 -1.60 -18.06
C GLY A 431 18.96 -2.49 -18.37
N THR A 432 17.82 -1.87 -18.70
CA THR A 432 16.60 -2.58 -19.10
C THR A 432 16.84 -3.44 -20.36
N LEU A 433 17.45 -2.89 -21.43
CA LEU A 433 17.69 -3.61 -22.67
C LEU A 433 18.55 -4.86 -22.45
N ILE A 434 19.71 -4.69 -21.76
CA ILE A 434 20.64 -5.80 -21.50
C ILE A 434 19.98 -6.86 -20.61
N THR A 435 19.22 -6.45 -19.61
CA THR A 435 18.50 -7.37 -18.74
C THR A 435 17.44 -8.17 -19.50
N TYR A 436 16.67 -7.55 -20.40
CA TYR A 436 15.67 -8.24 -21.22
C TYR A 436 16.31 -9.21 -22.23
N ILE A 437 17.44 -8.84 -22.82
CA ILE A 437 18.23 -9.77 -23.62
C ILE A 437 18.63 -10.98 -22.76
N GLY A 438 19.11 -10.73 -21.55
CA GLY A 438 19.45 -11.77 -20.57
C GLY A 438 18.26 -12.68 -20.26
N TYR A 439 17.06 -12.14 -19.99
CA TYR A 439 15.86 -12.95 -19.77
C TYR A 439 15.46 -13.78 -20.98
N THR A 440 15.51 -13.19 -22.16
CA THR A 440 15.21 -13.93 -23.41
C THR A 440 16.17 -15.11 -23.59
N LEU A 441 17.48 -14.90 -23.39
CA LEU A 441 18.46 -15.96 -23.45
C LEU A 441 18.28 -17.00 -22.35
N LEU A 442 17.87 -16.59 -21.14
CA LEU A 442 17.57 -17.50 -20.04
C LEU A 442 16.43 -18.46 -20.39
N PHE A 443 15.32 -17.92 -20.89
CA PHE A 443 14.17 -18.73 -21.33
C PHE A 443 14.53 -19.64 -22.48
N LEU A 444 15.23 -19.12 -23.47
CA LEU A 444 15.71 -19.93 -24.63
C LEU A 444 16.65 -21.04 -24.15
N GLY A 445 17.61 -20.72 -23.28
CA GLY A 445 18.56 -21.71 -22.76
C GLY A 445 17.85 -22.82 -21.98
N LEU A 446 16.87 -22.47 -21.11
CA LEU A 446 16.05 -23.43 -20.40
C LEU A 446 15.21 -24.29 -21.34
N PHE A 447 14.46 -23.66 -22.25
CA PHE A 447 13.58 -24.34 -23.18
C PHE A 447 14.36 -25.31 -24.08
N VAL A 448 15.46 -24.83 -24.69
CA VAL A 448 16.28 -25.64 -25.57
C VAL A 448 16.94 -26.80 -24.80
N THR A 449 17.29 -26.64 -23.52
CA THR A 449 17.84 -27.71 -22.68
C THR A 449 16.92 -28.95 -22.62
N LEU A 450 15.60 -28.78 -22.71
CA LEU A 450 14.65 -29.88 -22.70
C LEU A 450 14.72 -30.75 -23.93
N PHE A 451 15.05 -30.17 -25.10
CA PHE A 451 14.98 -30.85 -26.38
C PHE A 451 16.36 -31.13 -26.98
N TRP A 452 17.42 -30.46 -26.50
CA TRP A 452 18.75 -30.58 -27.08
C TRP A 452 19.40 -31.94 -26.84
N ARG A 453 19.82 -32.62 -27.91
CA ARG A 453 20.49 -33.93 -27.85
C ARG A 453 21.80 -33.81 -27.06
N GLY A 454 22.00 -34.71 -26.07
CA GLY A 454 23.22 -34.75 -25.26
C GLY A 454 23.07 -34.08 -23.88
N THR A 455 21.99 -33.33 -23.62
CA THR A 455 21.69 -32.81 -22.28
C THR A 455 21.32 -33.94 -21.30
N HIS A 456 21.51 -33.69 -20.02
CA HIS A 456 21.15 -34.68 -18.99
C HIS A 456 19.63 -34.98 -19.00
N PHE A 457 18.80 -33.98 -19.24
CA PHE A 457 17.34 -34.13 -19.35
C PHE A 457 16.95 -35.03 -20.53
N TRP A 458 17.58 -34.81 -21.72
CA TRP A 458 17.33 -35.67 -22.88
C TRP A 458 17.72 -37.11 -22.60
N LYS A 459 18.89 -37.36 -21.95
CA LYS A 459 19.35 -38.70 -21.58
C LYS A 459 18.37 -39.35 -20.60
N LEU A 460 17.92 -38.60 -19.57
CA LEU A 460 16.96 -39.07 -18.59
C LEU A 460 15.62 -39.45 -19.22
N ASN A 461 15.11 -38.56 -20.09
CA ASN A 461 13.84 -38.81 -20.79
C ASN A 461 13.90 -40.04 -21.68
N ARG A 462 15.03 -40.22 -22.38
CA ARG A 462 15.29 -41.43 -23.17
C ARG A 462 15.34 -42.68 -22.28
N SER A 463 16.04 -42.65 -21.15
CA SER A 463 16.11 -43.77 -20.21
C SER A 463 14.73 -44.12 -19.62
N LEU A 464 13.92 -43.10 -19.32
CA LEU A 464 12.53 -43.27 -18.87
C LEU A 464 11.66 -43.91 -19.96
N GLY A 465 11.86 -43.50 -21.24
CA GLY A 465 11.19 -44.13 -22.38
C GLY A 465 11.58 -45.60 -22.55
N GLU A 466 12.85 -45.94 -22.39
CA GLU A 466 13.36 -47.34 -22.44
C GLU A 466 12.81 -48.19 -21.28
N ILE A 467 12.69 -47.61 -20.07
CA ILE A 467 12.07 -48.28 -18.91
C ILE A 467 10.55 -48.46 -19.11
N ALA A 468 9.85 -47.45 -19.64
CA ALA A 468 8.44 -47.53 -19.95
C ALA A 468 8.17 -48.60 -21.03
N ALA A 469 8.97 -48.63 -22.09
CA ALA A 469 8.88 -49.68 -23.11
C ALA A 469 9.09 -51.11 -22.55
N LYS A 470 10.09 -51.29 -21.67
CA LYS A 470 10.31 -52.57 -20.96
C LYS A 470 9.11 -52.94 -20.08
N LYS A 471 8.50 -52.00 -19.35
CA LYS A 471 7.29 -52.24 -18.54
C LYS A 471 6.10 -52.63 -19.41
N VAL A 472 5.89 -51.96 -20.54
CA VAL A 472 4.83 -52.33 -21.49
C VAL A 472 5.06 -53.74 -22.07
N THR A 473 6.29 -54.10 -22.41
CA THR A 473 6.65 -55.40 -22.90
C THR A 473 6.41 -56.48 -21.83
N ILE A 474 6.76 -56.20 -20.57
CA ILE A 474 6.51 -57.10 -19.44
C ILE A 474 4.98 -57.23 -19.17
N LEU A 475 4.24 -56.11 -19.27
CA LEU A 475 2.78 -56.10 -19.10
C LEU A 475 2.08 -56.92 -20.22
N LEU A 476 2.55 -56.78 -21.47
CA LEU A 476 2.02 -57.54 -22.59
C LEU A 476 2.37 -59.04 -22.45
N LEU A 477 3.55 -59.38 -21.97
CA LEU A 477 3.94 -60.73 -21.65
C LEU A 477 3.08 -61.29 -20.50
N LEU A 478 2.83 -60.53 -19.43
CA LEU A 478 1.95 -60.90 -18.35
C LEU A 478 0.50 -61.07 -18.81
N LEU A 479 0.00 -60.19 -19.69
CA LEU A 479 -1.34 -60.31 -20.28
C LEU A 479 -1.46 -61.52 -21.19
N SER A 480 -0.41 -61.91 -21.90
CA SER A 480 -0.39 -63.15 -22.70
C SER A 480 -0.43 -64.45 -21.83
N PHE A 481 0.07 -64.37 -20.58
CA PHE A 481 -0.04 -65.46 -19.59
C PHE A 481 -1.37 -65.48 -18.85
N LEU A 482 -2.12 -64.35 -18.79
CA LEU A 482 -3.42 -64.23 -18.13
C LEU A 482 -4.62 -64.49 -19.06
N GLY A 483 -4.37 -64.78 -20.34
CA GLY A 483 -5.38 -65.02 -21.39
C GLY A 483 -6.10 -66.35 -21.35
N PHE A 484 -6.04 -67.14 -20.24
CA PHE A 484 -6.83 -68.33 -20.04
C PHE A 484 -7.46 -68.25 -18.65
N ASN A 485 -8.66 -67.77 -18.58
CA ASN A 485 -9.77 -68.06 -17.69
C ASN A 485 -10.59 -66.76 -17.44
N ALA A 486 -11.59 -66.57 -18.27
CA ALA A 486 -12.73 -65.75 -17.92
C ALA A 486 -13.98 -66.54 -18.26
N GLN A 487 -14.55 -67.18 -17.25
CA GLN A 487 -15.90 -67.65 -17.29
C GLN A 487 -16.74 -66.96 -16.26
N ASN A 488 -17.84 -66.44 -16.74
CA ASN A 488 -19.02 -65.84 -16.15
C ASN A 488 -19.28 -66.11 -14.67
N THR A 489 -19.78 -65.10 -13.98
CA THR A 489 -20.94 -65.25 -13.09
C THR A 489 -21.71 -63.91 -12.99
N ASP A 490 -23.02 -64.14 -13.11
CA ASP A 490 -24.12 -63.18 -13.17
C ASP A 490 -24.46 -62.47 -11.87
N ASN A 491 -25.17 -61.38 -12.05
CA ASN A 491 -26.29 -60.83 -11.27
C ASN A 491 -26.28 -60.85 -9.74
N HIS A 492 -26.45 -59.68 -9.16
CA HIS A 492 -27.48 -59.45 -8.14
C HIS A 492 -27.97 -58.01 -8.09
N GLN A 493 -29.23 -57.82 -8.42
CA GLN A 493 -30.13 -56.76 -7.99
C GLN A 493 -30.26 -56.77 -6.47
N HIS A 494 -30.36 -55.62 -5.87
CA HIS A 494 -31.10 -55.46 -4.63
C HIS A 494 -31.93 -54.18 -4.63
N ASP A 495 -33.15 -54.43 -4.25
CA ASP A 495 -34.34 -53.64 -4.20
C ASP A 495 -34.30 -52.48 -3.18
N ALA A 496 -35.19 -51.57 -3.46
CA ALA A 496 -35.66 -50.49 -2.62
C ALA A 496 -36.42 -50.97 -1.37
N ALA A 497 -36.32 -50.21 -0.30
CA ALA A 497 -37.36 -50.13 0.70
C ALA A 497 -37.43 -48.72 1.32
N ALA A 498 -38.47 -48.00 1.02
CA ALA A 498 -39.09 -46.98 1.84
C ALA A 498 -40.21 -47.67 2.68
N PRO A 499 -40.95 -47.03 3.55
CA PRO A 499 -40.79 -45.83 4.37
C PRO A 499 -41.26 -46.08 5.83
N ASN A 500 -41.17 -45.07 6.70
CA ASN A 500 -42.22 -44.92 7.71
C ASN A 500 -42.36 -43.48 8.18
N THR A 501 -43.49 -42.96 7.91
CA THR A 501 -44.14 -41.77 8.45
C THR A 501 -44.39 -41.88 9.93
N THR A 502 -44.06 -40.83 10.67
CA THR A 502 -44.85 -40.46 11.87
C THR A 502 -44.93 -38.93 11.96
N ALA A 503 -46.14 -38.47 11.82
CA ALA A 503 -46.52 -37.10 12.02
C ALA A 503 -46.52 -36.75 13.51
N THR A 504 -46.09 -35.59 13.89
CA THR A 504 -46.76 -34.78 14.93
C THR A 504 -46.19 -33.36 15.04
N GLN A 505 -47.12 -32.44 15.00
CA GLN A 505 -47.20 -31.10 15.60
C GLN A 505 -46.62 -29.92 14.89
N THR A 506 -47.53 -29.12 14.47
CA THR A 506 -47.61 -27.79 13.98
C THR A 506 -46.83 -26.78 14.85
N ALA A 507 -45.68 -26.35 14.38
CA ALA A 507 -45.14 -25.04 14.65
C ALA A 507 -45.14 -24.31 13.30
N ALA A 508 -45.38 -23.00 13.28
CA ALA A 508 -45.47 -22.21 12.08
C ALA A 508 -44.30 -22.52 11.14
N GLN A 509 -44.60 -23.04 9.94
CA GLN A 509 -43.60 -23.35 8.94
C GLN A 509 -42.80 -22.11 8.61
N PRO A 510 -41.46 -22.16 8.62
CA PRO A 510 -40.63 -21.14 8.02
C PRO A 510 -41.08 -20.95 6.57
N ALA A 511 -41.15 -19.74 6.09
CA ALA A 511 -41.45 -19.47 4.70
C ALA A 511 -40.48 -20.27 3.81
N ALA A 512 -41.03 -21.12 2.91
CA ALA A 512 -40.23 -21.94 2.04
C ALA A 512 -39.39 -21.08 1.08
N HIS A 513 -38.12 -21.47 0.84
CA HIS A 513 -37.30 -20.84 -0.16
C HIS A 513 -37.90 -21.07 -1.56
N LEU A 514 -37.82 -20.06 -2.40
CA LEU A 514 -38.23 -20.20 -3.81
C LEU A 514 -37.26 -21.14 -4.53
N GLU A 515 -37.79 -22.19 -5.12
CA GLU A 515 -37.04 -23.13 -5.98
C GLU A 515 -36.87 -22.53 -7.36
N ILE A 516 -35.64 -22.10 -7.65
CA ILE A 516 -35.30 -21.53 -8.94
C ILE A 516 -34.48 -22.54 -9.73
N SER A 517 -34.96 -22.88 -10.93
CA SER A 517 -34.23 -23.81 -11.79
C SER A 517 -32.86 -23.25 -12.17
N LYS A 518 -31.88 -24.14 -12.27
CA LYS A 518 -30.51 -23.75 -12.64
C LYS A 518 -30.48 -23.06 -14.03
N GLU A 519 -31.23 -23.60 -14.98
CA GLU A 519 -31.29 -23.04 -16.34
C GLU A 519 -31.79 -21.59 -16.35
N HIS A 520 -32.82 -21.30 -15.55
CA HIS A 520 -33.36 -19.95 -15.43
C HIS A 520 -32.33 -19.01 -14.74
N ALA A 521 -31.76 -19.44 -13.63
CA ALA A 521 -30.76 -18.66 -12.90
C ALA A 521 -29.49 -18.39 -13.74
N ASP A 522 -29.07 -19.33 -14.57
CA ASP A 522 -27.94 -19.16 -15.46
C ASP A 522 -28.26 -18.10 -16.55
N LYS A 523 -29.48 -18.10 -17.11
CA LYS A 523 -29.93 -17.04 -18.05
C LYS A 523 -29.96 -15.67 -17.35
N PHE A 524 -30.51 -15.60 -16.14
CA PHE A 524 -30.51 -14.39 -15.33
C PHE A 524 -29.09 -13.86 -15.05
N GLY A 525 -28.12 -14.73 -14.91
CA GLY A 525 -26.70 -14.36 -14.70
C GLY A 525 -26.09 -13.53 -15.83
N TYR A 526 -26.66 -13.51 -17.04
CA TYR A 526 -26.22 -12.67 -18.16
C TYR A 526 -26.79 -11.25 -18.13
N LEU A 527 -27.79 -10.98 -17.29
CA LEU A 527 -28.37 -9.64 -17.15
C LEU A 527 -27.27 -8.66 -16.68
N LEU A 528 -27.21 -7.50 -17.34
CA LEU A 528 -26.27 -6.45 -16.93
C LEU A 528 -26.82 -5.66 -15.74
N VAL A 529 -25.96 -5.37 -14.80
CA VAL A 529 -26.24 -4.60 -13.58
C VAL A 529 -25.14 -3.58 -13.35
N GLN A 530 -25.49 -2.43 -12.82
CA GLN A 530 -24.50 -1.44 -12.39
C GLN A 530 -24.13 -1.69 -10.92
N GLY A 531 -22.87 -2.06 -10.68
CA GLY A 531 -22.31 -2.20 -9.33
C GLY A 531 -22.26 -0.88 -8.57
N PHE A 532 -21.96 -0.93 -7.27
CA PHE A 532 -21.84 0.28 -6.44
C PHE A 532 -20.62 1.14 -6.80
N ASP A 533 -19.64 0.57 -7.48
CA ASP A 533 -18.48 1.29 -8.03
C ASP A 533 -18.75 1.92 -9.41
N GLY A 534 -20.01 1.82 -9.90
CA GLY A 534 -20.46 2.37 -11.17
C GLY A 534 -20.16 1.49 -12.40
N ARG A 535 -19.44 0.37 -12.23
CA ARG A 535 -19.16 -0.55 -13.33
C ARG A 535 -20.41 -1.30 -13.75
N ILE A 536 -20.53 -1.52 -15.05
CA ILE A 536 -21.54 -2.42 -15.58
C ILE A 536 -20.95 -3.80 -15.67
N GLU A 537 -21.58 -4.76 -14.99
CA GLU A 537 -21.11 -6.13 -14.90
C GLU A 537 -22.27 -7.13 -15.09
N PRO A 538 -21.98 -8.39 -15.46
CA PRO A 538 -23.00 -9.43 -15.46
C PRO A 538 -23.51 -9.70 -14.04
N MET A 539 -24.81 -9.96 -13.90
CA MET A 539 -25.44 -10.31 -12.62
C MET A 539 -24.76 -11.52 -11.94
N ASN A 540 -24.23 -12.46 -12.71
CA ASN A 540 -23.45 -13.56 -12.20
C ASN A 540 -22.24 -13.10 -11.36
N SER A 541 -21.52 -12.06 -11.79
CA SER A 541 -20.38 -11.49 -11.06
C SER A 541 -20.84 -10.91 -9.74
N GLN A 542 -21.91 -10.11 -9.77
CA GLN A 542 -22.47 -9.51 -8.56
C GLN A 542 -23.03 -10.57 -7.59
N ALA A 543 -23.76 -11.55 -8.09
CA ALA A 543 -24.29 -12.64 -7.27
C ALA A 543 -23.19 -13.41 -6.55
N LEU A 544 -22.10 -13.72 -7.26
CA LEU A 544 -20.94 -14.41 -6.70
C LEU A 544 -20.22 -13.56 -5.66
N ASP A 545 -20.04 -12.27 -5.91
CA ASP A 545 -19.38 -11.36 -4.98
C ASP A 545 -20.19 -11.15 -3.70
N VAL A 546 -21.51 -11.02 -3.81
CA VAL A 546 -22.39 -10.89 -2.65
C VAL A 546 -22.37 -12.17 -1.81
N LEU A 547 -22.45 -13.35 -2.43
CA LEU A 547 -22.37 -14.62 -1.72
C LEU A 547 -21.01 -14.83 -1.03
N ARG A 548 -19.92 -14.48 -1.71
CA ARG A 548 -18.58 -14.53 -1.12
C ARG A 548 -18.43 -13.58 0.06
N LYS A 549 -18.97 -12.39 -0.03
CA LYS A 549 -18.95 -11.40 1.07
C LYS A 549 -19.72 -11.90 2.27
N MET A 550 -20.94 -12.42 2.08
CA MET A 550 -21.80 -12.89 3.16
C MET A 550 -21.36 -14.22 3.75
N ALA A 551 -21.17 -15.24 2.91
CA ALA A 551 -20.98 -16.62 3.33
C ALA A 551 -19.54 -17.13 3.20
N LYS A 552 -18.64 -16.41 2.54
CA LYS A 552 -17.28 -16.87 2.19
C LYS A 552 -17.27 -18.15 1.35
N LYS A 553 -18.33 -18.37 0.55
CA LYS A 553 -18.53 -19.53 -0.31
C LYS A 553 -18.93 -19.09 -1.72
N GLU A 554 -18.79 -19.98 -2.69
CA GLU A 554 -19.21 -19.77 -4.09
C GLU A 554 -20.54 -20.44 -4.42
N LYS A 555 -21.02 -21.29 -3.51
CA LYS A 555 -22.29 -21.99 -3.55
C LYS A 555 -22.89 -22.06 -2.15
N TRP A 556 -24.20 -22.08 -2.05
CA TRP A 556 -24.91 -22.28 -0.78
C TRP A 556 -25.76 -23.55 -0.83
N GLY A 557 -25.34 -24.60 -0.12
CA GLY A 557 -25.90 -25.93 -0.32
C GLY A 557 -25.74 -26.35 -1.78
N ASP A 558 -26.84 -26.80 -2.37
CA ASP A 558 -26.88 -27.22 -3.78
C ASP A 558 -27.10 -26.06 -4.75
N LEU A 559 -27.40 -24.84 -4.25
CA LEU A 559 -27.67 -23.67 -5.05
C LEU A 559 -26.36 -23.03 -5.54
N ASN A 560 -26.27 -22.74 -6.85
CA ASN A 560 -25.21 -21.88 -7.36
C ASN A 560 -25.47 -20.42 -6.96
N ALA A 561 -24.48 -19.53 -7.16
CA ALA A 561 -24.58 -18.14 -6.73
C ALA A 561 -25.80 -17.41 -7.37
N ASN A 562 -26.12 -17.68 -8.64
CA ASN A 562 -27.26 -17.06 -9.31
C ASN A 562 -28.60 -17.54 -8.73
N GLN A 563 -28.75 -18.84 -8.48
CA GLN A 563 -29.95 -19.41 -7.86
C GLN A 563 -30.16 -18.84 -6.46
N TRP A 564 -29.11 -18.83 -5.67
CA TRP A 564 -29.15 -18.25 -4.33
C TRP A 564 -29.50 -16.76 -4.36
N PHE A 565 -28.81 -16.00 -5.20
CA PHE A 565 -29.00 -14.54 -5.29
C PHE A 565 -30.40 -14.17 -5.74
N LEU A 566 -30.95 -14.89 -6.72
CA LEU A 566 -32.30 -14.68 -7.20
C LEU A 566 -33.32 -15.04 -6.09
N SER A 567 -33.16 -16.20 -5.44
CA SER A 567 -34.03 -16.65 -4.34
C SER A 567 -34.07 -15.69 -3.17
N ILE A 568 -32.91 -15.19 -2.71
CA ILE A 568 -32.85 -14.27 -1.55
C ILE A 568 -33.39 -12.88 -1.89
N ASN A 569 -33.24 -12.40 -3.13
CA ASN A 569 -33.78 -11.10 -3.54
C ASN A 569 -35.30 -11.14 -3.77
N LEU A 570 -35.85 -12.26 -4.22
CA LEU A 570 -37.29 -12.43 -4.43
C LEU A 570 -38.04 -12.70 -3.12
N ASN A 571 -37.44 -13.43 -2.20
CA ASN A 571 -38.06 -13.71 -0.89
C ASN A 571 -37.04 -13.59 0.26
N PRO A 572 -36.54 -12.37 0.54
CA PRO A 572 -35.52 -12.18 1.56
C PRO A 572 -35.98 -12.57 2.98
N MET A 573 -37.27 -12.50 3.24
CA MET A 573 -37.84 -12.86 4.55
C MET A 573 -37.69 -14.35 4.87
N ALA A 574 -37.73 -15.23 3.86
CA ALA A 574 -37.48 -16.65 4.02
C ALA A 574 -36.05 -16.93 4.48
N TRP A 575 -35.10 -16.06 4.08
CA TRP A 575 -33.67 -16.19 4.40
C TRP A 575 -33.25 -15.55 5.71
N MET A 576 -34.15 -14.81 6.40
CA MET A 576 -33.78 -14.12 7.67
C MET A 576 -33.38 -15.07 8.79
N ASN A 577 -33.91 -16.29 8.79
CA ASN A 577 -33.59 -17.31 9.81
C ASN A 577 -32.41 -18.21 9.41
N ASP A 578 -31.98 -18.17 8.17
CA ASP A 578 -30.92 -19.04 7.68
C ASP A 578 -29.54 -18.55 8.16
N PRO A 579 -28.70 -19.48 8.63
CA PRO A 579 -27.37 -19.12 9.11
C PRO A 579 -26.38 -18.89 7.94
N ILE A 580 -26.61 -17.81 7.15
CA ILE A 580 -25.83 -17.49 5.96
C ILE A 580 -24.71 -16.48 6.21
N ILE A 581 -24.77 -15.76 7.32
CA ILE A 581 -23.78 -14.74 7.66
C ILE A 581 -22.57 -15.41 8.31
N LYS A 582 -21.43 -15.44 7.63
CA LYS A 582 -20.18 -16.00 8.15
C LYS A 582 -19.58 -15.08 9.21
N ILE A 583 -19.16 -15.65 10.33
CA ILE A 583 -18.35 -15.00 11.37
C ILE A 583 -16.95 -15.58 11.32
N GLY A 584 -15.93 -14.74 11.19
CA GLY A 584 -14.56 -15.19 11.16
C GLY A 584 -14.06 -15.61 12.55
N SER A 585 -13.35 -16.73 12.61
CA SER A 585 -12.72 -17.22 13.84
C SER A 585 -11.69 -16.24 14.45
N SER A 586 -11.21 -15.28 13.66
CA SER A 586 -10.30 -14.22 14.10
C SER A 586 -10.88 -13.31 15.19
N GLY A 587 -12.22 -13.19 15.28
CA GLY A 587 -12.92 -12.44 16.33
C GLY A 587 -12.96 -13.11 17.70
N GLY A 588 -12.58 -14.39 17.77
CA GLY A 588 -12.56 -15.18 19.01
C GLY A 588 -13.90 -15.84 19.36
N GLU A 589 -13.85 -16.75 20.36
CA GLU A 589 -15.03 -17.50 20.81
C GLU A 589 -16.13 -16.61 21.41
N GLU A 590 -15.74 -15.51 22.05
CA GLU A 590 -16.68 -14.57 22.65
C GLU A 590 -17.60 -13.94 21.59
N LEU A 591 -17.03 -13.52 20.45
CA LEU A 591 -17.79 -12.97 19.33
C LEU A 591 -18.72 -14.00 18.72
N LEU A 592 -18.24 -15.24 18.52
CA LEU A 592 -19.05 -16.34 18.00
C LEU A 592 -20.27 -16.62 18.88
N LYS A 593 -20.07 -16.66 20.20
CA LYS A 593 -21.16 -16.84 21.18
C LYS A 593 -22.12 -15.65 21.18
N LYS A 594 -21.61 -14.42 21.20
CA LYS A 594 -22.40 -13.18 21.18
C LYS A 594 -23.27 -13.11 19.93
N ALA A 595 -22.70 -13.44 18.77
CA ALA A 595 -23.40 -13.48 17.49
C ALA A 595 -24.27 -14.73 17.29
N LYS A 596 -24.36 -15.63 18.27
CA LYS A 596 -25.12 -16.89 18.23
C LYS A 596 -24.76 -17.75 16.99
N ALA A 597 -23.46 -17.81 16.67
CA ALA A 597 -22.96 -18.59 15.54
C ALA A 597 -23.06 -20.10 15.82
N ASN A 598 -23.35 -20.87 14.77
CA ASN A 598 -23.30 -22.33 14.83
C ASN A 598 -21.85 -22.85 14.86
N GLU A 599 -21.66 -24.18 14.91
CA GLU A 599 -20.34 -24.84 14.95
C GLU A 599 -19.46 -24.48 13.75
N ASP A 600 -20.07 -24.27 12.59
CA ASP A 600 -19.39 -23.85 11.37
C ASP A 600 -19.08 -22.33 11.32
N GLY A 601 -19.46 -21.60 12.35
CA GLY A 601 -19.27 -20.13 12.46
C GLY A 601 -20.22 -19.33 11.57
N TYR A 602 -21.43 -19.79 11.34
CA TYR A 602 -22.48 -19.05 10.64
C TYR A 602 -23.57 -18.63 11.59
N THR A 603 -24.14 -17.45 11.36
CA THR A 603 -25.31 -16.93 12.06
C THR A 603 -26.37 -16.44 11.09
N SER A 604 -27.59 -16.29 11.58
CA SER A 604 -28.70 -15.76 10.81
C SER A 604 -28.90 -14.26 11.10
N MET A 605 -29.60 -13.57 10.19
CA MET A 605 -29.96 -12.16 10.39
C MET A 605 -30.78 -11.99 11.67
N MET A 606 -31.74 -12.88 11.93
CA MET A 606 -32.57 -12.84 13.16
C MET A 606 -31.76 -13.00 14.43
N ASN A 607 -30.70 -13.79 14.42
CA ASN A 607 -29.83 -13.96 15.59
C ASN A 607 -29.04 -12.71 15.96
N LEU A 608 -28.79 -11.85 14.99
CA LEU A 608 -28.03 -10.60 15.15
C LEU A 608 -28.89 -9.43 15.66
N PHE A 609 -30.21 -9.63 15.80
CA PHE A 609 -31.12 -8.62 16.31
C PHE A 609 -31.86 -9.11 17.54
N VAL A 610 -32.10 -8.20 18.46
CA VAL A 610 -32.93 -8.39 19.66
C VAL A 610 -33.95 -7.25 19.76
N SER A 611 -35.12 -7.56 20.29
CA SER A 611 -36.11 -6.49 20.56
C SER A 611 -35.60 -5.64 21.74
N ASP A 612 -35.58 -4.33 21.56
CA ASP A 612 -35.37 -3.42 22.69
C ASP A 612 -36.60 -3.36 23.61
N GLY A 613 -36.51 -2.64 24.71
CA GLY A 613 -37.63 -2.48 25.64
C GLY A 613 -38.87 -1.78 25.06
N GLN A 614 -38.80 -1.23 23.83
CA GLN A 614 -39.87 -0.56 23.10
C GLN A 614 -40.38 -1.39 21.90
N GLY A 615 -39.87 -2.60 21.71
CA GLY A 615 -40.25 -3.51 20.62
C GLY A 615 -39.53 -3.27 19.30
N MET A 616 -38.55 -2.35 19.28
CA MET A 616 -37.75 -2.09 18.06
C MET A 616 -36.57 -3.06 17.95
N PRO A 617 -36.24 -3.51 16.74
CA PRO A 617 -35.08 -4.39 16.52
C PRO A 617 -33.75 -3.62 16.71
N ARG A 618 -32.96 -4.07 17.68
CA ARG A 618 -31.62 -3.54 17.94
C ARG A 618 -30.53 -4.55 17.54
N PHE A 619 -29.50 -4.07 16.84
CA PHE A 619 -28.33 -4.89 16.49
C PHE A 619 -27.53 -5.25 17.74
N ILE A 620 -27.30 -6.54 17.99
CA ILE A 620 -26.67 -7.03 19.23
C ILE A 620 -25.19 -6.59 19.38
N LEU A 621 -24.53 -6.24 18.29
CA LEU A 621 -23.13 -5.78 18.25
C LEU A 621 -23.02 -4.26 18.04
N GLU A 622 -24.11 -3.49 18.22
CA GLU A 622 -24.13 -2.05 17.95
C GLU A 622 -23.10 -1.29 18.79
N ASP A 623 -23.01 -1.59 20.07
CA ASP A 623 -22.05 -0.95 20.97
C ASP A 623 -20.61 -1.33 20.60
N ASP A 624 -20.36 -2.61 20.31
CA ASP A 624 -19.05 -3.09 19.86
C ASP A 624 -18.65 -2.44 18.52
N PHE A 625 -19.60 -2.34 17.59
CA PHE A 625 -19.38 -1.69 16.30
C PHE A 625 -19.03 -0.20 16.48
N ASN A 626 -19.77 0.52 17.30
CA ASN A 626 -19.53 1.94 17.56
C ASN A 626 -18.14 2.16 18.19
N ILE A 627 -17.71 1.28 19.10
CA ILE A 627 -16.37 1.30 19.69
C ILE A 627 -15.31 0.98 18.63
N ALA A 628 -15.51 -0.10 17.86
CA ALA A 628 -14.58 -0.53 16.83
C ALA A 628 -14.41 0.51 15.72
N PHE A 629 -15.52 1.10 15.26
CA PHE A 629 -15.54 2.08 14.17
C PHE A 629 -14.86 3.40 14.54
N ARG A 630 -14.95 3.82 15.80
CA ARG A 630 -14.28 5.04 16.31
C ARG A 630 -12.77 4.85 16.49
N LYS A 631 -12.28 3.61 16.58
CA LYS A 631 -10.85 3.32 16.64
C LYS A 631 -10.21 3.61 15.30
N LYS A 632 -9.00 4.13 15.33
CA LYS A 632 -8.20 4.25 14.10
C LYS A 632 -7.87 2.85 13.55
N PRO A 633 -7.76 2.65 12.23
CA PRO A 633 -7.54 1.33 11.62
C PRO A 633 -6.37 0.52 12.22
N ALA A 634 -5.30 1.19 12.66
CA ALA A 634 -4.15 0.53 13.28
C ALA A 634 -4.36 0.18 14.77
N GLU A 635 -5.41 0.69 15.41
CA GLU A 635 -5.78 0.40 16.80
C GLU A 635 -6.86 -0.68 16.89
N GLN A 636 -7.45 -1.03 15.74
CA GLN A 636 -8.48 -2.05 15.66
C GLN A 636 -7.86 -3.44 15.89
N SER A 637 -8.36 -4.15 16.89
CA SER A 637 -8.02 -5.53 17.16
C SER A 637 -8.67 -6.46 16.12
N LYS A 638 -8.29 -7.73 16.12
CA LYS A 638 -8.96 -8.74 15.29
C LYS A 638 -10.46 -8.87 15.59
N TYR A 639 -10.85 -8.66 16.85
CA TYR A 639 -12.24 -8.59 17.28
C TYR A 639 -12.95 -7.40 16.62
N ASP A 640 -12.36 -6.19 16.70
CA ASP A 640 -12.94 -4.98 16.11
C ASP A 640 -13.13 -5.12 14.60
N LEU A 641 -12.13 -5.67 13.90
CA LEU A 641 -12.19 -5.89 12.44
C LEU A 641 -13.31 -6.87 12.07
N GLU A 642 -13.51 -7.92 12.86
CA GLU A 642 -14.58 -8.89 12.57
C GLU A 642 -15.97 -8.31 12.90
N VAL A 643 -16.11 -7.51 13.95
CA VAL A 643 -17.35 -6.79 14.25
C VAL A 643 -17.74 -5.85 13.11
N ILE A 644 -16.76 -5.10 12.57
CA ILE A 644 -16.97 -4.24 11.39
C ILE A 644 -17.41 -5.08 10.19
N ALA A 645 -16.75 -6.20 9.95
CA ALA A 645 -17.09 -7.09 8.85
C ALA A 645 -18.49 -7.74 9.00
N ILE A 646 -18.94 -8.02 10.22
CA ILE A 646 -20.32 -8.50 10.48
C ILE A 646 -21.31 -7.40 10.16
N ASN A 647 -21.04 -6.17 10.58
CA ASN A 647 -21.91 -5.03 10.24
C ASN A 647 -22.01 -4.82 8.72
N GLU A 648 -20.90 -4.94 7.99
CA GLU A 648 -20.92 -4.87 6.51
C GLU A 648 -21.84 -5.96 5.91
N ARG A 649 -21.80 -7.20 6.43
CA ARG A 649 -22.68 -8.29 5.98
C ARG A 649 -24.16 -8.01 6.30
N VAL A 650 -24.44 -7.40 7.44
CA VAL A 650 -25.78 -6.92 7.82
C VAL A 650 -26.25 -5.85 6.84
N GLN A 651 -25.40 -4.88 6.48
CA GLN A 651 -25.74 -3.85 5.50
C GLN A 651 -25.97 -4.44 4.10
N ILE A 652 -25.23 -5.47 3.71
CA ILE A 652 -25.49 -6.20 2.45
C ILE A 652 -26.88 -6.82 2.47
N PHE A 653 -27.27 -7.45 3.58
CA PHE A 653 -28.61 -8.03 3.71
C PHE A 653 -29.72 -6.95 3.63
N TYR A 654 -29.51 -5.80 4.26
CA TYR A 654 -30.43 -4.66 4.11
C TYR A 654 -30.49 -4.13 2.67
N GLY A 655 -29.36 -4.09 1.98
CA GLY A 655 -29.30 -3.74 0.56
C GLY A 655 -30.09 -4.72 -0.32
N ILE A 656 -30.12 -6.00 0.03
CA ILE A 656 -30.97 -7.00 -0.62
C ILE A 656 -32.44 -6.72 -0.33
N LEU A 657 -32.80 -6.51 0.96
CA LEU A 657 -34.17 -6.17 1.35
C LEU A 657 -34.73 -4.95 0.64
N SER A 658 -33.89 -3.94 0.39
CA SER A 658 -34.27 -2.70 -0.29
C SER A 658 -34.10 -2.77 -1.81
N GLY A 659 -33.71 -3.93 -2.38
CA GLY A 659 -33.54 -4.14 -3.83
C GLY A 659 -32.38 -3.36 -4.44
N GLN A 660 -31.48 -2.79 -3.64
CA GLN A 660 -30.35 -1.95 -4.10
C GLN A 660 -29.36 -2.70 -5.00
N TYR A 661 -29.36 -4.01 -4.97
CA TYR A 661 -28.52 -4.85 -5.80
C TYR A 661 -29.08 -5.10 -7.22
N PHE A 662 -30.31 -4.69 -7.50
CA PHE A 662 -30.93 -4.78 -8.82
C PHE A 662 -30.92 -3.42 -9.55
N ARG A 663 -29.76 -2.79 -9.67
CA ARG A 663 -29.58 -1.57 -10.44
C ARG A 663 -29.48 -1.90 -11.94
N ILE A 664 -30.61 -2.21 -12.55
CA ILE A 664 -30.71 -2.74 -13.91
C ILE A 664 -31.40 -1.79 -14.89
N ILE A 665 -31.87 -0.63 -14.40
CA ILE A 665 -32.63 0.33 -15.22
C ILE A 665 -31.78 1.58 -15.43
N PRO A 666 -31.25 1.82 -16.67
CA PRO A 666 -30.55 3.05 -16.99
C PRO A 666 -31.45 4.27 -16.87
N ILE A 667 -30.99 5.34 -16.24
CA ILE A 667 -31.73 6.62 -16.17
C ILE A 667 -31.46 7.39 -17.48
N GLN A 668 -32.50 7.72 -18.21
CA GLN A 668 -32.38 8.50 -19.44
C GLN A 668 -31.88 9.92 -19.13
N ASN A 669 -30.91 10.39 -19.93
CA ASN A 669 -30.35 11.74 -19.87
C ASN A 669 -29.71 12.09 -18.51
N ASP A 670 -29.36 11.10 -17.68
CA ASP A 670 -28.54 11.34 -16.50
C ASP A 670 -27.09 11.60 -16.93
N PRO A 671 -26.52 12.76 -16.60
CA PRO A 671 -25.12 13.08 -16.96
C PRO A 671 -24.10 12.13 -16.32
N ASN A 672 -24.47 11.45 -15.23
CA ASN A 672 -23.62 10.47 -14.54
C ASN A 672 -23.85 9.03 -15.01
N HIS A 673 -24.77 8.81 -15.98
CA HIS A 673 -25.14 7.47 -16.47
C HIS A 673 -25.48 6.47 -15.35
N THR A 674 -26.22 6.93 -14.34
CA THR A 674 -26.63 6.12 -13.19
C THR A 674 -27.74 5.15 -13.59
N TRP A 675 -27.72 3.94 -13.02
CA TRP A 675 -28.80 2.97 -13.15
C TRP A 675 -29.58 2.87 -11.85
N ASN A 676 -30.89 2.81 -11.94
CA ASN A 676 -31.76 2.64 -10.79
C ASN A 676 -32.06 1.17 -10.49
N SER A 677 -32.36 0.94 -9.24
CA SER A 677 -33.01 -0.29 -8.79
C SER A 677 -34.47 -0.31 -9.28
N TRP A 678 -34.96 -1.49 -9.60
CA TRP A 678 -36.35 -1.66 -9.99
C TRP A 678 -37.35 -1.29 -8.89
N LEU A 679 -36.93 -1.29 -7.62
CA LEU A 679 -37.75 -0.87 -6.47
C LEU A 679 -37.71 0.63 -6.21
N ASP A 680 -36.83 1.36 -6.86
CA ASP A 680 -36.64 2.79 -6.63
C ASP A 680 -37.71 3.59 -7.35
N GLN A 681 -38.77 3.95 -6.64
CA GLN A 681 -39.95 4.64 -7.21
C GLN A 681 -39.81 6.17 -7.29
N GLU A 682 -38.78 6.75 -6.66
CA GLU A 682 -38.62 8.20 -6.59
C GLU A 682 -38.05 8.82 -7.86
N GLN A 683 -37.32 8.05 -8.65
CA GLN A 683 -36.78 8.52 -9.92
C GLN A 683 -37.53 7.87 -11.10
N LYS A 684 -38.00 8.69 -12.00
CA LYS A 684 -38.75 8.27 -13.18
C LYS A 684 -37.92 7.34 -14.07
N ALA A 685 -37.91 6.06 -13.75
CA ALA A 685 -37.45 5.05 -14.69
C ALA A 685 -38.33 5.05 -15.94
N ASP A 686 -37.77 4.75 -17.09
CA ASP A 686 -38.51 4.60 -18.31
C ASP A 686 -39.70 3.64 -18.09
N ALA A 687 -40.92 4.12 -18.31
CA ALA A 687 -42.13 3.35 -18.11
C ALA A 687 -42.14 2.02 -18.90
N GLN A 688 -41.42 1.95 -20.02
CA GLN A 688 -41.25 0.70 -20.79
C GLN A 688 -40.39 -0.32 -20.04
N ALA A 689 -39.32 0.10 -19.40
CA ALA A 689 -38.47 -0.80 -18.62
C ALA A 689 -39.20 -1.35 -17.39
N GLN A 690 -40.02 -0.52 -16.72
CA GLN A 690 -40.84 -0.98 -15.57
C GLN A 690 -41.89 -1.98 -16.02
N ASN A 691 -42.54 -1.78 -17.17
CA ASN A 691 -43.56 -2.69 -17.72
C ASN A 691 -43.03 -4.06 -18.16
N VAL A 692 -41.73 -4.20 -18.40
CA VAL A 692 -41.10 -5.49 -18.75
C VAL A 692 -40.55 -6.17 -17.50
N ILE A 693 -39.95 -5.45 -16.60
CA ILE A 693 -39.23 -6.00 -15.46
C ILE A 693 -40.16 -6.42 -14.33
N ALA A 694 -41.18 -5.62 -13.99
CA ALA A 694 -42.10 -5.96 -12.94
C ALA A 694 -42.91 -7.26 -13.24
N PRO A 695 -43.46 -7.50 -14.46
CA PRO A 695 -44.08 -8.77 -14.80
C PRO A 695 -43.11 -9.96 -14.77
N TYR A 696 -41.84 -9.74 -15.15
CA TYR A 696 -40.81 -10.79 -15.06
C TYR A 696 -40.59 -11.25 -13.62
N PHE A 697 -40.41 -10.33 -12.67
CA PHE A 697 -40.23 -10.68 -11.26
C PHE A 697 -41.49 -11.27 -10.64
N LEU A 698 -42.69 -10.79 -11.00
CA LEU A 698 -43.97 -11.39 -10.59
C LEU A 698 -44.12 -12.82 -11.08
N SER A 699 -43.71 -13.09 -12.32
CA SER A 699 -43.79 -14.44 -12.90
C SER A 699 -42.80 -15.45 -12.28
N LEU A 700 -41.83 -14.99 -11.49
CA LEU A 700 -40.93 -15.86 -10.74
C LEU A 700 -41.46 -16.20 -9.34
N ILE A 701 -42.45 -15.46 -8.86
CA ILE A 701 -43.09 -15.66 -7.54
C ILE A 701 -44.32 -16.58 -7.67
N ASP A 702 -45.04 -16.52 -8.80
CA ASP A 702 -46.13 -17.45 -9.16
C ASP A 702 -45.60 -18.81 -9.67
#